data_56555158020809b25ead2eca9e9bbdcd
#
_entry.id   56555158020809b25ead2eca9e9bbdcd
#
_cell.length_a   1.000
_cell.length_b   1.000
_cell.length_c   1.000
_cell.angle_alpha   90.00
_cell.angle_beta   90.00
_cell.angle_gamma   90.00
#
_symmetry.space_group_name_H-M   'P 1'
#
loop_
_entity.id
_entity.type
_entity.pdbx_description
1 polymer ?
#
loop_
_entity_poly.entity_id
_entity_poly.type
_entity_poly.pdbx_seq_one_letter_code
_entity_poly.pdbx_strand_id
1 'polypeptide(L)'
;MPIRKWFKRIRCPLARHLQCRCAAAQPFAPMIESIWQDIRVGLRILFKEKSFCFLAVFVLALGVCGVTTQFTVINAVILRGFSFPHPEQLASVGLLDPQGTPQNNNFGAGNIPSAQDYEDLRASQQSFSQMAAYLNGSTINVSYRKNPQRYTGGYVTEDFFRITGVAPILGRDFTAEDNKPGAEKVTILGHEIWQRDFGGDPRVVGESVRINGRAATVIGVMPPNFKFPVSEQLWVPLYNEFPPKPRGDTAGIGPAIVGRLKPGVSFDQANVEFIGLAKRMAADNPKTNGQLTSAVVQPLQISFTGPQLRQTLFAMMGAVIVVLVIACVNVMNMQFGRAALRARELAIRGALGATRWRLVRQMLTESFLVALFGGIVGVVMAFWSVSVLISATSALPFPLPYWVTFSIDPKVLAFTLGIVLVATLLSGLVPALLSARGNAADMMKEGGRGNSSRLVNVITRVLVVGQIALTAALLIAATLQIKSIRNQIKLDYGYDENGVYSARMGLFDGDYPTSEARQQFFARALRMLRANSAFEGASLTGRFRMTFGGFGQYEVDGQNYVTDRDRPQGNFEFVSDGYFSTIGLKVLEGRDFTMDDNDTRQPVAIVSTGFARKYFGTESPLGKRVRVFNPAQPQPWRSIVGVVPDTLMQGPFNQQTDNSGFYIPILGVPPAPQFVTVVVRPHSGQRAETLATPLAKAVAELDSNLPTYFGGTPARLHDEILGGNRIFATLFTIFGVAAFILSAVGLYGVMSFSVNQRTQEFGIRMALGADAARIFRMVMKQGAWQLVIGLVLGTGAAALLLGVLAAAALQNILYKVKPLDPSIYFAVAGLLTAVAAASCFVPARRATRVNPMVALRTE
;
A
#
# COMPACT_ATOMS: atom_id res chain seq x y z
N MET A 1 -5.58 -36.42 37.96
CA MET A 1 -5.59 -36.70 39.41
C MET A 1 -4.15 -36.65 39.89
N PRO A 2 -3.66 -35.55 40.45
CA PRO A 2 -3.41 -35.34 41.86
C PRO A 2 -3.37 -33.85 42.28
N ILE A 3 -4.41 -33.04 42.04
CA ILE A 3 -4.47 -31.66 42.57
C ILE A 3 -5.51 -31.49 43.71
N ARG A 4 -6.25 -32.55 44.03
CA ARG A 4 -7.30 -32.51 45.06
C ARG A 4 -6.83 -32.76 46.52
N LYS A 5 -5.52 -33.03 46.76
CA LYS A 5 -5.01 -33.38 48.11
C LYS A 5 -4.22 -32.27 48.83
N TRP A 6 -4.03 -31.10 48.18
CA TRP A 6 -3.15 -30.06 48.77
C TRP A 6 -3.89 -29.00 49.59
N PHE A 7 -5.23 -28.93 49.56
CA PHE A 7 -6.03 -27.92 50.26
C PHE A 7 -6.64 -28.38 51.60
N LYS A 8 -6.23 -29.53 52.17
CA LYS A 8 -6.81 -30.04 53.43
C LYS A 8 -5.88 -30.05 54.65
N ARG A 9 -4.70 -29.46 54.59
CA ARG A 9 -3.75 -29.46 55.72
C ARG A 9 -3.11 -28.11 55.98
N ILE A 10 -3.89 -27.08 56.31
CA ILE A 10 -3.40 -25.95 57.14
C ILE A 10 -4.59 -25.51 58.01
N ARG A 11 -4.70 -26.20 59.14
CA ARG A 11 -5.41 -25.64 60.32
C ARG A 11 -4.33 -25.08 61.25
N CYS A 12 -4.16 -23.76 61.23
CA CYS A 12 -3.29 -23.02 62.14
C CYS A 12 -4.10 -22.66 63.40
N PRO A 13 -3.65 -22.94 64.62
CA PRO A 13 -4.37 -22.72 65.86
C PRO A 13 -4.10 -21.34 66.52
N LEU A 14 -4.13 -20.26 65.72
CA LEU A 14 -3.87 -18.88 66.21
C LEU A 14 -5.03 -17.91 65.91
N ALA A 15 -6.26 -18.40 65.99
CA ALA A 15 -7.46 -17.61 65.63
C ALA A 15 -8.29 -17.16 66.86
N ARG A 16 -7.68 -16.63 67.91
CA ARG A 16 -8.47 -16.06 69.04
C ARG A 16 -8.09 -14.64 69.51
N HIS A 17 -7.09 -13.97 68.89
CA HIS A 17 -6.72 -12.59 69.29
C HIS A 17 -6.58 -11.53 68.23
N LEU A 18 -7.16 -11.73 67.05
CA LEU A 18 -7.09 -10.71 65.93
C LEU A 18 -8.49 -10.41 65.34
N GLN A 19 -9.54 -10.36 66.15
CA GLN A 19 -10.89 -10.06 65.68
C GLN A 19 -11.25 -8.57 65.62
N CYS A 20 -10.31 -7.64 65.87
CA CYS A 20 -10.66 -6.22 65.92
C CYS A 20 -9.91 -5.27 64.96
N ARG A 21 -9.28 -5.75 63.89
CA ARG A 21 -8.63 -4.82 62.88
C ARG A 21 -8.72 -5.20 61.42
N CYS A 22 -9.75 -5.92 60.98
CA CYS A 22 -9.94 -6.20 59.53
C CYS A 22 -11.32 -5.80 59.00
N ALA A 23 -11.86 -4.66 59.45
CA ALA A 23 -13.13 -4.14 58.88
C ALA A 23 -12.99 -3.24 57.64
N ALA A 24 -11.77 -3.05 57.11
CA ALA A 24 -11.52 -2.15 55.94
C ALA A 24 -11.07 -2.82 54.61
N ALA A 25 -11.02 -4.17 54.56
CA ALA A 25 -10.51 -4.87 53.35
C ALA A 25 -11.53 -5.84 52.73
N GLN A 26 -12.82 -5.66 52.95
CA GLN A 26 -13.85 -6.60 52.47
C GLN A 26 -14.79 -6.20 51.30
N PRO A 27 -14.57 -5.18 50.48
CA PRO A 27 -15.44 -5.04 49.31
C PRO A 27 -14.99 -5.84 48.07
N PHE A 28 -13.75 -6.34 48.00
CA PHE A 28 -13.22 -6.99 46.77
C PHE A 28 -13.44 -8.51 46.72
N ALA A 29 -13.41 -9.23 47.82
CA ALA A 29 -13.55 -10.69 47.80
C ALA A 29 -14.90 -11.20 47.25
N PRO A 30 -16.08 -10.65 47.65
CA PRO A 30 -17.37 -11.12 47.13
C PRO A 30 -17.57 -10.72 45.66
N MET A 31 -16.91 -9.65 45.19
CA MET A 31 -17.01 -9.22 43.80
C MET A 31 -16.22 -10.15 42.84
N ILE A 32 -15.03 -10.58 43.23
CA ILE A 32 -14.21 -11.54 42.47
C ILE A 32 -14.90 -12.90 42.38
N GLU A 33 -15.45 -13.37 43.50
CA GLU A 33 -16.16 -14.64 43.56
C GLU A 33 -17.43 -14.64 42.68
N SER A 34 -18.13 -13.51 42.65
CA SER A 34 -19.30 -13.28 41.79
C SER A 34 -18.94 -13.23 40.30
N ILE A 35 -17.81 -12.62 39.91
CA ILE A 35 -17.31 -12.61 38.52
C ILE A 35 -16.91 -14.01 38.11
N TRP A 36 -16.22 -14.75 38.97
CA TRP A 36 -15.83 -16.15 38.69
C TRP A 36 -17.04 -17.06 38.47
N GLN A 37 -18.12 -16.86 39.25
CA GLN A 37 -19.39 -17.56 39.03
C GLN A 37 -20.00 -17.21 37.67
N ASP A 38 -20.02 -15.92 37.27
CA ASP A 38 -20.54 -15.46 36.00
C ASP A 38 -19.76 -16.07 34.84
N ILE A 39 -18.42 -16.15 34.93
CA ILE A 39 -17.54 -16.81 33.92
C ILE A 39 -17.88 -18.32 33.82
N ARG A 40 -17.98 -19.01 34.95
CA ARG A 40 -18.30 -20.46 34.97
C ARG A 40 -19.68 -20.75 34.38
N VAL A 41 -20.67 -19.91 34.68
CA VAL A 41 -22.02 -20.01 34.12
C VAL A 41 -21.99 -19.71 32.64
N GLY A 42 -21.31 -18.63 32.21
CA GLY A 42 -21.14 -18.27 30.80
C GLY A 42 -20.49 -19.39 29.95
N LEU A 43 -19.37 -19.95 30.43
CA LEU A 43 -18.73 -21.08 29.76
C LEU A 43 -19.64 -22.30 29.62
N ARG A 44 -20.36 -22.66 30.71
CA ARG A 44 -21.28 -23.80 30.67
C ARG A 44 -22.40 -23.60 29.66
N ILE A 45 -22.92 -22.39 29.54
CA ILE A 45 -23.98 -22.02 28.59
C ILE A 45 -23.44 -22.08 27.16
N LEU A 46 -22.25 -21.53 26.90
CA LEU A 46 -21.64 -21.56 25.56
C LEU A 46 -21.38 -22.99 25.08
N PHE A 47 -20.91 -23.89 25.97
CA PHE A 47 -20.71 -25.30 25.61
C PHE A 47 -22.01 -26.05 25.39
N LYS A 48 -23.12 -25.62 25.98
CA LYS A 48 -24.45 -26.20 25.75
C LYS A 48 -25.02 -25.79 24.40
N GLU A 49 -24.78 -24.55 23.94
CA GLU A 49 -25.31 -23.98 22.71
C GLU A 49 -24.24 -23.93 21.59
N LYS A 50 -23.75 -25.10 21.20
CA LYS A 50 -22.58 -25.26 20.29
C LYS A 50 -22.72 -24.50 18.96
N SER A 51 -23.90 -24.55 18.31
CA SER A 51 -24.13 -23.92 16.99
C SER A 51 -24.05 -22.39 17.07
N PHE A 52 -24.64 -21.79 18.12
CA PHE A 52 -24.56 -20.36 18.37
C PHE A 52 -23.11 -19.95 18.63
N CYS A 53 -22.44 -20.65 19.57
CA CYS A 53 -21.08 -20.33 19.97
C CYS A 53 -20.12 -20.40 18.76
N PHE A 54 -20.19 -21.47 17.97
CA PHE A 54 -19.39 -21.64 16.77
C PHE A 54 -19.59 -20.48 15.78
N LEU A 55 -20.85 -20.16 15.45
CA LEU A 55 -21.15 -19.13 14.46
C LEU A 55 -20.76 -17.74 14.97
N ALA A 56 -21.03 -17.40 16.23
CA ALA A 56 -20.68 -16.11 16.82
C ALA A 56 -19.16 -15.92 16.95
N VAL A 57 -18.43 -16.95 17.38
CA VAL A 57 -16.97 -16.97 17.43
C VAL A 57 -16.38 -16.82 16.05
N PHE A 58 -16.88 -17.58 15.06
CA PHE A 58 -16.39 -17.52 13.67
C PHE A 58 -16.59 -16.13 13.05
N VAL A 59 -17.78 -15.55 13.21
CA VAL A 59 -18.12 -14.21 12.72
C VAL A 59 -17.22 -13.15 13.33
N LEU A 60 -16.99 -13.17 14.65
CA LEU A 60 -16.08 -12.23 15.31
C LEU A 60 -14.62 -12.49 14.96
N ALA A 61 -14.21 -13.76 14.81
CA ALA A 61 -12.86 -14.10 14.42
C ALA A 61 -12.47 -13.52 13.04
N LEU A 62 -13.39 -13.53 12.07
CA LEU A 62 -13.17 -12.90 10.76
C LEU A 62 -12.96 -11.38 10.89
N GLY A 63 -13.79 -10.71 11.68
CA GLY A 63 -13.66 -9.28 11.92
C GLY A 63 -12.36 -8.91 12.65
N VAL A 64 -12.04 -9.64 13.72
CA VAL A 64 -10.82 -9.42 14.52
C VAL A 64 -9.57 -9.75 13.69
N CYS A 65 -9.58 -10.85 12.92
CA CYS A 65 -8.48 -11.21 12.02
C CYS A 65 -8.17 -10.07 11.04
N GLY A 66 -9.19 -9.55 10.35
CA GLY A 66 -9.00 -8.46 9.39
C GLY A 66 -8.40 -7.21 10.03
N VAL A 67 -8.95 -6.77 11.17
CA VAL A 67 -8.47 -5.57 11.88
C VAL A 67 -7.06 -5.79 12.44
N THR A 68 -6.75 -6.95 13.01
CA THR A 68 -5.42 -7.29 13.54
C THR A 68 -4.39 -7.33 12.42
N THR A 69 -4.69 -7.98 11.28
CA THR A 69 -3.81 -8.04 10.11
C THR A 69 -3.54 -6.63 9.57
N GLN A 70 -4.59 -5.82 9.37
CA GLN A 70 -4.43 -4.46 8.85
C GLN A 70 -3.67 -3.55 9.81
N PHE A 71 -3.91 -3.68 11.12
CA PHE A 71 -3.14 -2.92 12.11
C PHE A 71 -1.68 -3.37 12.14
N THR A 72 -1.39 -4.67 11.94
CA THR A 72 0.00 -5.16 11.79
C THR A 72 0.70 -4.47 10.62
N VAL A 73 0.01 -4.28 9.48
CA VAL A 73 0.55 -3.56 8.34
C VAL A 73 0.79 -2.08 8.67
N ILE A 74 -0.17 -1.41 9.28
CA ILE A 74 -0.03 0.00 9.70
C ILE A 74 1.09 0.15 10.73
N ASN A 75 1.17 -0.76 11.70
CA ASN A 75 2.23 -0.76 12.70
C ASN A 75 3.61 -0.91 12.05
N ALA A 76 3.76 -1.86 11.11
CA ALA A 76 5.02 -2.09 10.41
C ALA A 76 5.45 -0.90 9.52
N VAL A 77 4.50 -0.29 8.80
CA VAL A 77 4.80 0.74 7.78
C VAL A 77 4.80 2.16 8.36
N ILE A 78 3.92 2.45 9.34
CA ILE A 78 3.69 3.82 9.82
C ILE A 78 4.13 4.03 11.28
N LEU A 79 3.88 3.07 12.19
CA LEU A 79 4.00 3.33 13.63
C LEU A 79 5.32 2.85 14.23
N ARG A 80 5.92 1.78 13.69
CA ARG A 80 7.10 1.13 14.28
C ARG A 80 8.37 1.93 14.05
N GLY A 81 8.50 2.57 12.88
CA GLY A 81 9.67 3.37 12.53
C GLY A 81 10.96 2.55 12.35
N PHE A 82 12.07 3.27 12.34
CA PHE A 82 13.40 2.70 12.22
C PHE A 82 13.87 2.10 13.54
N SER A 83 14.76 1.10 13.47
CA SER A 83 15.38 0.47 14.64
C SER A 83 16.61 1.24 15.15
N PHE A 84 16.72 2.54 14.83
CA PHE A 84 17.83 3.38 15.25
C PHE A 84 17.58 4.01 16.62
N PRO A 85 18.64 4.47 17.30
CA PRO A 85 18.51 5.34 18.47
C PRO A 85 17.80 6.64 18.08
N HIS A 86 16.76 7.00 18.85
CA HIS A 86 16.00 8.25 18.68
C HIS A 86 15.51 8.50 17.23
N PRO A 87 14.74 7.56 16.61
CA PRO A 87 14.29 7.69 15.24
C PRO A 87 13.29 8.84 15.05
N GLU A 88 12.62 9.27 16.13
CA GLU A 88 11.71 10.42 16.17
C GLU A 88 12.39 11.77 15.92
N GLN A 89 13.72 11.86 16.02
CA GLN A 89 14.50 13.06 15.72
C GLN A 89 14.96 13.12 14.25
N LEU A 90 14.74 12.04 13.48
CA LEU A 90 15.19 11.99 12.10
C LEU A 90 14.19 12.69 11.18
N ALA A 91 14.68 13.64 10.41
CA ALA A 91 13.90 14.43 9.45
C ALA A 91 14.38 14.22 8.02
N SER A 92 13.46 14.29 7.07
CA SER A 92 13.75 14.58 5.67
C SER A 92 13.51 16.04 5.36
N VAL A 93 14.29 16.59 4.42
CA VAL A 93 14.20 17.98 3.96
C VAL A 93 13.98 17.99 2.46
N GLY A 94 13.01 18.80 1.99
CA GLY A 94 12.76 19.05 0.59
C GLY A 94 12.40 20.52 0.33
N LEU A 95 12.68 21.01 -0.87
CA LEU A 95 12.29 22.34 -1.31
C LEU A 95 10.92 22.31 -2.01
N LEU A 96 10.09 23.32 -1.81
CA LEU A 96 8.74 23.39 -2.36
C LEU A 96 8.55 24.60 -3.26
N ASP A 97 7.84 24.39 -4.38
CA ASP A 97 7.17 25.44 -5.13
C ASP A 97 5.73 25.60 -4.61
N PRO A 98 5.37 26.67 -3.90
CA PRO A 98 4.02 26.86 -3.34
C PRO A 98 2.91 26.95 -4.38
N GLN A 99 3.26 27.28 -5.64
CA GLN A 99 2.33 27.37 -6.76
C GLN A 99 2.43 26.15 -7.69
N GLY A 100 3.31 25.21 -7.39
CA GLY A 100 3.51 23.99 -8.15
C GLY A 100 2.37 22.98 -7.92
N THR A 101 2.21 22.07 -8.90
CA THR A 101 1.27 20.96 -8.74
C THR A 101 1.75 19.99 -7.65
N PRO A 102 0.87 19.16 -7.08
CA PRO A 102 1.29 18.10 -6.15
C PRO A 102 2.38 17.19 -6.72
N GLN A 103 2.31 16.89 -8.02
CA GLN A 103 3.32 16.09 -8.72
C GLN A 103 4.68 16.80 -8.75
N ASN A 104 4.70 18.08 -9.07
CA ASN A 104 5.91 18.90 -9.12
C ASN A 104 6.58 19.03 -7.74
N ASN A 105 5.80 18.93 -6.67
CA ASN A 105 6.28 18.94 -5.29
C ASN A 105 6.42 17.53 -4.70
N ASN A 106 6.60 16.50 -5.53
CA ASN A 106 6.72 15.10 -5.10
C ASN A 106 5.64 14.72 -4.07
N PHE A 107 4.38 15.06 -4.39
CA PHE A 107 3.20 14.82 -3.52
C PHE A 107 3.36 15.37 -2.09
N GLY A 108 4.05 16.50 -1.94
CA GLY A 108 4.25 17.16 -0.65
C GLY A 108 5.50 16.73 0.11
N ALA A 109 6.32 15.84 -0.44
CA ALA A 109 7.63 15.50 0.12
C ALA A 109 8.71 16.54 -0.21
N GLY A 110 8.42 17.46 -1.12
CA GLY A 110 9.36 18.46 -1.64
C GLY A 110 10.21 17.95 -2.81
N ASN A 111 10.67 18.91 -3.61
CA ASN A 111 11.65 18.65 -4.65
C ASN A 111 12.99 18.25 -4.02
N ILE A 112 13.71 17.39 -4.71
CA ILE A 112 15.05 16.96 -4.32
C ILE A 112 16.01 18.14 -4.63
N PRO A 113 16.69 18.70 -3.61
CA PRO A 113 17.64 19.79 -3.79
C PRO A 113 18.86 19.37 -4.62
N SER A 114 19.52 20.30 -5.28
CA SER A 114 20.83 20.03 -5.89
C SER A 114 21.91 19.79 -4.82
N ALA A 115 23.06 19.24 -5.22
CA ALA A 115 24.17 19.07 -4.30
C ALA A 115 24.61 20.39 -3.67
N GLN A 116 24.62 21.49 -4.44
CA GLN A 116 24.95 22.82 -3.91
C GLN A 116 23.87 23.36 -2.96
N ASP A 117 22.59 23.11 -3.24
CA ASP A 117 21.52 23.48 -2.32
C ASP A 117 21.67 22.77 -0.97
N TYR A 118 22.09 21.49 -0.99
CA TYR A 118 22.35 20.75 0.25
C TYR A 118 23.49 21.41 1.05
N GLU A 119 24.61 21.76 0.39
CA GLU A 119 25.74 22.39 1.09
C GLU A 119 25.36 23.76 1.68
N ASP A 120 24.58 24.58 0.95
CA ASP A 120 24.11 25.87 1.46
C ASP A 120 23.15 25.71 2.63
N LEU A 121 22.22 24.74 2.55
CA LEU A 121 21.31 24.42 3.65
C LEU A 121 22.09 23.91 4.86
N ARG A 122 23.08 23.01 4.66
CA ARG A 122 23.94 22.47 5.72
C ARG A 122 24.72 23.57 6.44
N ALA A 123 25.28 24.50 5.68
CA ALA A 123 26.08 25.59 6.23
C ALA A 123 25.26 26.64 6.99
N SER A 124 23.99 26.87 6.57
CA SER A 124 23.16 27.98 7.06
C SER A 124 22.18 27.62 8.16
N GLN A 125 21.90 26.33 8.36
CA GLN A 125 20.86 25.86 9.28
C GLN A 125 21.33 25.81 10.73
N GLN A 126 20.37 25.91 11.66
CA GLN A 126 20.63 25.86 13.12
C GLN A 126 19.83 24.76 13.83
N SER A 127 18.81 24.19 13.19
CA SER A 127 17.88 23.22 13.79
C SER A 127 18.44 21.80 13.91
N PHE A 128 19.38 21.43 13.04
CA PHE A 128 19.94 20.07 13.02
C PHE A 128 21.30 20.00 13.72
N SER A 129 21.53 18.92 14.45
CA SER A 129 22.83 18.56 15.00
C SER A 129 23.75 17.97 13.93
N GLN A 130 23.19 17.23 12.99
CA GLN A 130 23.89 16.61 11.86
C GLN A 130 22.97 16.56 10.65
N MET A 131 23.52 16.74 9.47
CA MET A 131 22.83 16.57 8.18
C MET A 131 23.69 15.73 7.24
N ALA A 132 23.05 14.87 6.46
CA ALA A 132 23.69 14.08 5.41
C ALA A 132 22.83 14.07 4.15
N ALA A 133 23.51 13.91 3.03
CA ALA A 133 22.90 13.72 1.74
C ALA A 133 23.14 12.28 1.24
N TYR A 134 22.17 11.74 0.51
CA TYR A 134 22.27 10.38 -0.02
C TYR A 134 21.51 10.18 -1.32
N LEU A 135 21.97 9.23 -2.13
CA LEU A 135 21.25 8.64 -3.25
C LEU A 135 21.00 7.17 -2.93
N ASN A 136 19.74 6.78 -2.83
CA ASN A 136 19.33 5.41 -2.52
C ASN A 136 18.93 4.63 -3.78
N GLY A 137 18.87 3.29 -3.67
CA GLY A 137 18.42 2.42 -4.74
C GLY A 137 19.33 2.42 -5.97
N SER A 138 20.52 2.98 -5.84
CA SER A 138 21.45 3.17 -6.96
C SER A 138 22.00 1.83 -7.44
N THR A 139 22.22 1.73 -8.75
CA THR A 139 22.96 0.62 -9.30
C THR A 139 24.46 0.84 -9.08
N ILE A 140 25.12 -0.13 -8.48
CA ILE A 140 26.56 -0.16 -8.30
C ILE A 140 27.08 -1.47 -8.90
N ASN A 141 27.93 -1.39 -9.90
CA ASN A 141 28.60 -2.54 -10.48
C ASN A 141 29.85 -2.86 -9.66
N VAL A 142 29.91 -4.07 -9.10
CA VAL A 142 31.08 -4.54 -8.33
C VAL A 142 31.65 -5.74 -9.03
N SER A 143 32.96 -5.74 -9.28
CA SER A 143 33.68 -6.91 -9.76
C SER A 143 34.71 -7.34 -8.67
N TYR A 144 34.48 -8.49 -8.11
CA TYR A 144 35.37 -9.14 -7.15
C TYR A 144 35.80 -10.48 -7.71
N ARG A 145 37.12 -10.74 -7.77
CA ARG A 145 37.71 -11.96 -8.34
C ARG A 145 37.20 -12.29 -9.76
N LYS A 146 37.05 -11.24 -10.60
CA LYS A 146 36.56 -11.34 -11.99
C LYS A 146 35.10 -11.81 -12.12
N ASN A 147 34.29 -11.66 -11.09
CA ASN A 147 32.87 -11.92 -11.13
C ASN A 147 32.11 -10.61 -11.03
N PRO A 148 31.68 -10.00 -12.15
CA PRO A 148 30.95 -8.74 -12.15
C PRO A 148 29.49 -8.98 -11.74
N GLN A 149 29.02 -8.21 -10.75
CA GLN A 149 27.65 -8.24 -10.27
C GLN A 149 27.11 -6.85 -10.07
N ARG A 150 25.83 -6.71 -10.22
CA ARG A 150 25.08 -5.49 -9.88
C ARG A 150 24.53 -5.61 -8.48
N TYR A 151 24.81 -4.61 -7.66
CA TYR A 151 24.22 -4.45 -6.33
C TYR A 151 23.36 -3.20 -6.26
N THR A 152 22.38 -3.20 -5.37
CA THR A 152 21.68 -1.97 -4.96
C THR A 152 22.53 -1.31 -3.89
N GLY A 153 22.93 -0.07 -4.10
CA GLY A 153 23.78 0.64 -3.15
C GLY A 153 23.34 2.06 -2.91
N GLY A 154 23.94 2.65 -1.87
CA GLY A 154 23.76 4.04 -1.50
C GLY A 154 25.03 4.85 -1.75
N TYR A 155 24.90 6.00 -2.38
CA TYR A 155 25.96 7.03 -2.34
C TYR A 155 25.64 7.99 -1.22
N VAL A 156 26.58 8.20 -0.30
CA VAL A 156 26.31 8.89 0.97
C VAL A 156 27.42 9.88 1.32
N THR A 157 27.06 10.95 2.02
CA THR A 157 28.06 11.84 2.63
C THR A 157 28.59 11.26 3.94
N GLU A 158 29.70 11.80 4.45
CA GLU A 158 30.46 11.30 5.60
C GLU A 158 29.67 11.19 6.91
N ASP A 159 28.64 12.01 7.11
CA ASP A 159 27.84 12.01 8.34
C ASP A 159 26.68 10.98 8.33
N PHE A 160 26.49 10.25 7.23
CA PHE A 160 25.32 9.41 7.00
C PHE A 160 25.09 8.33 8.07
N PHE A 161 26.14 7.58 8.42
CA PHE A 161 25.99 6.54 9.45
C PHE A 161 25.91 7.14 10.86
N ARG A 162 26.61 8.27 11.11
CA ARG A 162 26.53 8.98 12.40
C ARG A 162 25.12 9.46 12.71
N ILE A 163 24.37 9.92 11.69
CA ILE A 163 22.96 10.32 11.84
C ILE A 163 22.11 9.15 12.30
N THR A 164 22.38 7.93 11.82
CA THR A 164 21.64 6.74 12.26
C THR A 164 22.06 6.24 13.63
N GLY A 165 23.25 6.60 14.09
CA GLY A 165 23.86 6.09 15.33
C GLY A 165 24.34 4.63 15.20
N VAL A 166 24.50 4.13 13.97
CA VAL A 166 24.94 2.76 13.70
C VAL A 166 26.32 2.80 13.04
N ALA A 167 27.31 2.19 13.69
CA ALA A 167 28.67 2.11 13.18
C ALA A 167 28.95 0.78 12.48
N PRO A 168 29.95 0.70 11.58
CA PRO A 168 30.44 -0.57 11.05
C PRO A 168 30.91 -1.51 12.17
N ILE A 169 30.67 -2.81 12.01
CA ILE A 169 31.13 -3.85 12.93
C ILE A 169 32.58 -4.26 12.68
N LEU A 170 33.08 -4.03 11.46
CA LEU A 170 34.48 -4.22 11.08
C LEU A 170 34.96 -2.96 10.36
N GLY A 171 36.20 -2.58 10.61
CA GLY A 171 36.80 -1.45 9.95
C GLY A 171 36.37 -0.10 10.50
N ARG A 172 36.15 0.91 9.63
CA ARG A 172 35.82 2.29 9.98
C ARG A 172 34.68 2.87 9.14
N ASP A 173 34.10 3.95 9.63
CA ASP A 173 33.14 4.80 8.92
C ASP A 173 33.85 5.71 7.87
N PHE A 174 33.06 6.33 7.01
CA PHE A 174 33.53 7.35 6.07
C PHE A 174 34.01 8.61 6.81
N THR A 175 35.04 9.24 6.25
CA THR A 175 35.57 10.53 6.69
C THR A 175 35.29 11.58 5.62
N ALA A 176 35.44 12.86 5.99
CA ALA A 176 35.34 13.97 5.03
C ALA A 176 36.35 13.84 3.88
N GLU A 177 37.53 13.27 4.17
CA GLU A 177 38.56 13.04 3.14
C GLU A 177 38.12 12.01 2.11
N ASP A 178 37.44 10.90 2.55
CA ASP A 178 36.94 9.89 1.63
C ASP A 178 35.88 10.45 0.68
N ASN A 179 35.14 11.48 1.09
CA ASN A 179 34.06 12.09 0.31
C ASN A 179 34.54 13.20 -0.66
N LYS A 180 35.81 13.60 -0.61
CA LYS A 180 36.33 14.62 -1.53
C LYS A 180 36.41 14.11 -2.97
N PRO A 181 36.09 14.95 -3.98
CA PRO A 181 36.36 14.62 -5.38
C PRO A 181 37.83 14.25 -5.62
N GLY A 182 38.08 13.11 -6.26
CA GLY A 182 39.39 12.60 -6.56
C GLY A 182 40.15 11.89 -5.44
N ALA A 183 39.55 11.74 -4.25
CA ALA A 183 40.11 10.90 -3.18
C ALA A 183 40.17 9.42 -3.62
N GLU A 184 40.94 8.59 -2.89
CA GLU A 184 40.91 7.15 -3.09
C GLU A 184 39.49 6.61 -2.93
N LYS A 185 39.09 5.71 -3.84
CA LYS A 185 37.77 5.09 -3.78
C LYS A 185 37.70 4.11 -2.62
N VAL A 186 36.70 4.25 -1.80
CA VAL A 186 36.42 3.35 -0.67
C VAL A 186 34.97 2.91 -0.66
N THR A 187 34.73 1.78 -0.02
CA THR A 187 33.35 1.25 0.16
C THR A 187 33.16 0.59 1.51
N ILE A 188 31.94 0.64 2.00
CA ILE A 188 31.47 -0.12 3.17
C ILE A 188 30.46 -1.16 2.67
N LEU A 189 30.69 -2.42 3.01
CA LEU A 189 29.85 -3.55 2.60
C LEU A 189 28.70 -3.76 3.58
N GLY A 190 27.56 -4.18 3.07
CA GLY A 190 26.49 -4.74 3.91
C GLY A 190 26.83 -6.13 4.38
N HIS A 191 26.37 -6.52 5.57
CA HIS A 191 26.68 -7.79 6.21
C HIS A 191 26.34 -9.01 5.31
N GLU A 192 25.18 -8.96 4.63
CA GLU A 192 24.70 -10.08 3.84
C GLU A 192 25.57 -10.37 2.62
N ILE A 193 26.02 -9.31 1.90
CA ILE A 193 26.91 -9.50 0.75
C ILE A 193 28.31 -9.90 1.21
N TRP A 194 28.78 -9.36 2.34
CA TRP A 194 30.04 -9.80 2.93
C TRP A 194 30.03 -11.30 3.23
N GLN A 195 28.96 -11.81 3.83
CA GLN A 195 28.84 -13.25 4.10
C GLN A 195 28.74 -14.09 2.82
N ARG A 196 27.88 -13.68 1.88
CA ARG A 196 27.54 -14.47 0.69
C ARG A 196 28.65 -14.45 -0.37
N ASP A 197 29.17 -13.25 -0.67
CA ASP A 197 30.00 -13.02 -1.86
C ASP A 197 31.49 -12.87 -1.50
N PHE A 198 31.79 -12.52 -0.25
CA PHE A 198 33.15 -12.35 0.28
C PHE A 198 33.53 -13.41 1.34
N GLY A 199 32.68 -14.41 1.55
CA GLY A 199 32.93 -15.57 2.42
C GLY A 199 32.95 -15.25 3.92
N GLY A 200 32.51 -14.07 4.36
CA GLY A 200 32.51 -13.68 5.78
C GLY A 200 33.90 -13.49 6.38
N ASP A 201 34.94 -13.35 5.56
CA ASP A 201 36.33 -13.19 6.03
C ASP A 201 36.55 -11.76 6.55
N PRO A 202 36.93 -11.57 7.82
CA PRO A 202 37.27 -10.25 8.36
C PRO A 202 38.41 -9.53 7.64
N ARG A 203 39.29 -10.27 6.95
CA ARG A 203 40.41 -9.72 6.17
C ARG A 203 39.95 -8.98 4.91
N VAL A 204 38.64 -8.98 4.60
CA VAL A 204 38.07 -8.17 3.51
C VAL A 204 38.33 -6.67 3.69
N VAL A 205 38.45 -6.21 4.94
CA VAL A 205 38.84 -4.83 5.23
C VAL A 205 40.29 -4.60 4.80
N GLY A 206 40.50 -3.68 3.87
CA GLY A 206 41.77 -3.44 3.21
C GLY A 206 41.92 -4.13 1.85
N GLU A 207 41.04 -5.07 1.47
CA GLU A 207 41.06 -5.67 0.12
C GLU A 207 40.57 -4.67 -0.92
N SER A 208 41.11 -4.80 -2.12
CA SER A 208 40.71 -4.02 -3.30
C SER A 208 39.62 -4.74 -4.08
N VAL A 209 38.54 -4.03 -4.33
CA VAL A 209 37.42 -4.44 -5.20
C VAL A 209 37.29 -3.45 -6.35
N ARG A 210 36.68 -3.83 -7.45
CA ARG A 210 36.38 -2.91 -8.54
C ARG A 210 34.94 -2.42 -8.42
N ILE A 211 34.74 -1.12 -8.24
CA ILE A 211 33.42 -0.49 -8.17
C ILE A 211 33.26 0.49 -9.33
N ASN A 212 32.21 0.35 -10.13
CA ASN A 212 31.90 1.21 -11.27
C ASN A 212 33.11 1.44 -12.18
N GLY A 213 33.91 0.37 -12.40
CA GLY A 213 35.09 0.43 -13.25
C GLY A 213 36.38 0.91 -12.58
N ARG A 214 36.37 1.34 -11.33
CA ARG A 214 37.54 1.83 -10.58
C ARG A 214 37.88 0.93 -9.40
N ALA A 215 39.16 0.80 -9.10
CA ALA A 215 39.61 0.13 -7.88
C ALA A 215 39.11 0.92 -6.67
N ALA A 216 38.58 0.21 -5.68
CA ALA A 216 38.07 0.76 -4.42
C ALA A 216 38.48 -0.16 -3.26
N THR A 217 38.89 0.42 -2.14
CA THR A 217 39.27 -0.33 -0.93
C THR A 217 38.05 -0.54 -0.04
N VAL A 218 37.82 -1.78 0.40
CA VAL A 218 36.81 -2.07 1.41
C VAL A 218 37.33 -1.57 2.76
N ILE A 219 36.64 -0.57 3.37
CA ILE A 219 37.06 0.03 4.64
C ILE A 219 36.22 -0.39 5.84
N GLY A 220 35.07 -1.05 5.60
CA GLY A 220 34.21 -1.48 6.70
C GLY A 220 33.11 -2.44 6.26
N VAL A 221 32.46 -3.04 7.27
CA VAL A 221 31.29 -3.91 7.11
C VAL A 221 30.20 -3.46 8.09
N MET A 222 28.98 -3.27 7.62
CA MET A 222 27.85 -2.87 8.45
C MET A 222 27.29 -4.07 9.25
N PRO A 223 26.58 -3.82 10.37
CA PRO A 223 25.93 -4.87 11.14
C PRO A 223 24.84 -5.61 10.36
N PRO A 224 24.46 -6.84 10.81
CA PRO A 224 23.36 -7.60 10.21
C PRO A 224 22.07 -6.78 10.10
N ASN A 225 21.34 -6.98 9.02
CA ASN A 225 20.06 -6.29 8.74
C ASN A 225 20.13 -4.76 8.59
N PHE A 226 21.31 -4.15 8.54
CA PHE A 226 21.42 -2.74 8.21
C PHE A 226 21.43 -2.55 6.68
N LYS A 227 20.37 -1.95 6.14
CA LYS A 227 20.18 -1.71 4.70
C LYS A 227 19.59 -0.31 4.44
N PHE A 228 19.87 0.63 5.34
CA PHE A 228 19.36 2.01 5.23
C PHE A 228 19.97 2.73 4.02
N PRO A 229 19.19 3.49 3.25
CA PRO A 229 17.79 3.96 3.53
C PRO A 229 16.67 2.96 3.22
N VAL A 230 16.81 2.07 2.23
CA VAL A 230 15.73 1.18 1.77
C VAL A 230 16.12 -0.28 1.77
N SER A 231 17.09 -0.65 0.90
CA SER A 231 17.53 -2.04 0.70
C SER A 231 18.98 -2.11 0.22
N GLU A 232 19.78 -1.13 0.63
CA GLU A 232 21.16 -0.99 0.23
C GLU A 232 22.01 -2.16 0.72
N GLN A 233 22.89 -2.61 -0.15
CA GLN A 233 23.80 -3.72 0.08
C GLN A 233 25.23 -3.26 0.30
N LEU A 234 25.59 -2.06 -0.19
CA LEU A 234 26.87 -1.40 0.03
C LEU A 234 26.71 0.11 -0.08
N TRP A 235 27.69 0.84 0.41
CA TRP A 235 27.72 2.30 0.39
C TRP A 235 29.06 2.81 -0.13
N VAL A 236 28.99 3.92 -0.88
CA VAL A 236 30.14 4.60 -1.50
C VAL A 236 30.02 6.08 -1.20
N PRO A 237 31.15 6.81 -0.99
CA PRO A 237 31.12 8.26 -0.77
C PRO A 237 30.52 9.01 -1.97
N LEU A 238 29.57 9.92 -1.68
CA LEU A 238 28.73 10.59 -2.69
C LEU A 238 29.55 11.49 -3.62
N TYR A 239 30.32 12.39 -3.07
CA TYR A 239 31.03 13.40 -3.86
C TYR A 239 32.34 12.91 -4.47
N ASN A 240 32.86 11.80 -3.97
CA ASN A 240 33.94 11.09 -4.64
C ASN A 240 33.46 10.45 -5.95
N GLU A 241 32.23 9.97 -6.02
CA GLU A 241 31.65 9.40 -7.24
C GLU A 241 31.06 10.49 -8.14
N PHE A 242 30.30 11.41 -7.58
CA PHE A 242 29.61 12.49 -8.26
C PHE A 242 30.06 13.84 -7.73
N PRO A 243 31.15 14.43 -8.27
CA PRO A 243 31.59 15.77 -7.87
C PRO A 243 30.44 16.78 -8.00
N PRO A 244 30.28 17.69 -7.01
CA PRO A 244 29.23 18.72 -7.07
C PRO A 244 29.38 19.57 -8.33
N LYS A 245 28.27 19.75 -9.05
CA LYS A 245 28.21 20.58 -10.27
C LYS A 245 27.42 21.85 -10.02
N PRO A 246 27.60 22.88 -10.86
CA PRO A 246 26.82 24.11 -10.76
C PRO A 246 25.31 23.83 -10.79
N ARG A 247 24.54 24.67 -10.07
CA ARG A 247 23.07 24.59 -10.08
C ARG A 247 22.53 24.64 -11.49
N GLY A 248 21.57 23.76 -11.78
CA GLY A 248 20.94 23.67 -13.11
C GLY A 248 21.74 22.91 -14.15
N ASP A 249 22.94 22.42 -13.83
CA ASP A 249 23.64 21.47 -14.70
C ASP A 249 22.84 20.16 -14.78
N THR A 250 22.49 19.73 -15.98
CA THR A 250 21.74 18.48 -16.22
C THR A 250 22.50 17.21 -15.81
N ALA A 251 23.81 17.29 -15.69
CA ALA A 251 24.65 16.21 -15.20
C ALA A 251 24.90 16.30 -13.67
N GLY A 252 24.31 17.30 -13.00
CA GLY A 252 24.31 17.39 -11.54
C GLY A 252 23.37 16.37 -10.91
N ILE A 253 23.70 15.99 -9.69
CA ILE A 253 22.85 15.08 -8.90
C ILE A 253 21.95 15.88 -7.95
N GLY A 254 20.77 15.31 -7.65
CA GLY A 254 19.89 15.76 -6.59
C GLY A 254 19.85 14.70 -5.48
N PRO A 255 20.63 14.84 -4.42
CA PRO A 255 20.59 13.91 -3.31
C PRO A 255 19.41 14.19 -2.38
N ALA A 256 18.82 13.14 -1.82
CA ALA A 256 17.89 13.26 -0.71
C ALA A 256 18.65 13.73 0.55
N ILE A 257 17.99 14.52 1.39
CA ILE A 257 18.58 15.06 2.62
C ILE A 257 17.93 14.41 3.84
N VAL A 258 18.76 13.94 4.75
CA VAL A 258 18.37 13.48 6.08
C VAL A 258 19.11 14.29 7.12
N GLY A 259 18.44 14.62 8.22
CA GLY A 259 19.07 15.30 9.35
C GLY A 259 18.53 14.79 10.69
N ARG A 260 19.35 14.94 11.73
CA ARG A 260 18.96 14.70 13.12
C ARG A 260 18.72 16.05 13.79
N LEU A 261 17.49 16.30 14.23
CA LEU A 261 17.13 17.50 14.97
C LEU A 261 17.93 17.60 16.28
N LYS A 262 18.28 18.83 16.69
CA LYS A 262 18.84 19.10 18.00
C LYS A 262 17.81 18.77 19.09
N PRO A 263 18.25 18.35 20.29
CA PRO A 263 17.34 18.16 21.42
C PRO A 263 16.48 19.41 21.68
N GLY A 264 15.15 19.21 21.77
CA GLY A 264 14.21 20.31 22.05
C GLY A 264 13.71 21.08 20.82
N VAL A 265 14.25 20.84 19.63
CA VAL A 265 13.76 21.46 18.38
C VAL A 265 12.63 20.61 17.80
N SER A 266 11.48 21.23 17.53
CA SER A 266 10.34 20.58 16.87
C SER A 266 10.46 20.61 15.34
N PHE A 267 9.75 19.70 14.65
CA PHE A 267 9.65 19.73 13.19
C PHE A 267 9.08 21.04 12.65
N ASP A 268 8.13 21.65 13.37
CA ASP A 268 7.52 22.92 12.96
C ASP A 268 8.52 24.06 13.03
N GLN A 269 9.34 24.11 14.09
CA GLN A 269 10.42 25.13 14.22
C GLN A 269 11.46 24.97 13.11
N ALA A 270 11.92 23.75 12.85
CA ALA A 270 12.84 23.49 11.76
C ALA A 270 12.23 23.82 10.40
N ASN A 271 10.95 23.52 10.20
CA ASN A 271 10.25 23.83 8.95
C ASN A 271 10.16 25.33 8.69
N VAL A 272 9.88 26.14 9.71
CA VAL A 272 9.86 27.61 9.61
C VAL A 272 11.25 28.15 9.24
N GLU A 273 12.31 27.65 9.88
CA GLU A 273 13.69 28.01 9.53
C GLU A 273 13.99 27.71 8.06
N PHE A 274 13.68 26.47 7.61
CA PHE A 274 13.97 26.04 6.24
C PHE A 274 13.15 26.77 5.18
N ILE A 275 11.93 27.18 5.48
CA ILE A 275 11.17 28.10 4.61
C ILE A 275 11.89 29.43 4.45
N GLY A 276 12.47 29.97 5.54
CA GLY A 276 13.28 31.18 5.49
C GLY A 276 14.55 31.01 4.64
N LEU A 277 15.22 29.85 4.77
CA LEU A 277 16.40 29.50 3.97
C LEU A 277 16.04 29.35 2.48
N ALA A 278 14.94 28.64 2.17
CA ALA A 278 14.46 28.48 0.80
C ALA A 278 14.16 29.82 0.10
N LYS A 279 13.52 30.76 0.80
CA LYS A 279 13.28 32.10 0.28
C LYS A 279 14.57 32.87 -0.04
N ARG A 280 15.58 32.78 0.82
CA ARG A 280 16.90 33.40 0.57
C ARG A 280 17.59 32.75 -0.64
N MET A 281 17.63 31.42 -0.69
CA MET A 281 18.20 30.69 -1.82
C MET A 281 17.50 31.02 -3.15
N ALA A 282 16.18 31.18 -3.14
CA ALA A 282 15.42 31.58 -4.32
C ALA A 282 15.74 33.01 -4.77
N ALA A 283 15.98 33.93 -3.83
CA ALA A 283 16.39 35.30 -4.13
C ALA A 283 17.84 35.36 -4.67
N ASP A 284 18.75 34.58 -4.08
CA ASP A 284 20.16 34.52 -4.50
C ASP A 284 20.35 33.78 -5.83
N ASN A 285 19.48 32.83 -6.14
CA ASN A 285 19.55 31.99 -7.34
C ASN A 285 18.22 32.01 -8.14
N PRO A 286 17.78 33.16 -8.67
CA PRO A 286 16.44 33.29 -9.27
C PRO A 286 16.24 32.43 -10.53
N LYS A 287 17.28 32.10 -11.26
CA LYS A 287 17.22 31.28 -12.48
C LYS A 287 16.99 29.79 -12.19
N THR A 288 17.48 29.27 -11.10
CA THR A 288 17.42 27.84 -10.77
C THR A 288 16.44 27.53 -9.66
N ASN A 289 16.40 28.39 -8.62
CA ASN A 289 15.61 28.17 -7.41
C ASN A 289 14.44 29.17 -7.26
N GLY A 290 14.24 30.10 -8.20
CA GLY A 290 13.26 31.20 -8.05
C GLY A 290 11.83 30.77 -7.79
N GLN A 291 11.45 29.56 -8.17
CA GLN A 291 10.13 28.96 -7.89
C GLN A 291 10.09 28.21 -6.54
N LEU A 292 11.25 27.82 -5.98
CA LEU A 292 11.35 27.00 -4.76
C LEU A 292 11.40 27.90 -3.52
N THR A 293 10.34 28.65 -3.28
CA THR A 293 10.27 29.65 -2.20
C THR A 293 9.79 29.11 -0.86
N SER A 294 9.59 27.82 -0.76
CA SER A 294 9.18 27.13 0.47
C SER A 294 9.97 25.83 0.66
N ALA A 295 9.79 25.22 1.83
CA ALA A 295 10.45 23.98 2.18
C ALA A 295 9.51 23.08 2.99
N VAL A 296 9.83 21.79 3.08
CA VAL A 296 9.20 20.83 3.98
C VAL A 296 10.26 20.12 4.80
N VAL A 297 10.10 20.18 6.12
CA VAL A 297 10.85 19.36 7.08
C VAL A 297 9.85 18.44 7.77
N GLN A 298 10.00 17.15 7.58
CA GLN A 298 9.05 16.17 8.09
C GLN A 298 9.75 14.94 8.66
N PRO A 299 9.11 14.17 9.54
CA PRO A 299 9.67 12.91 10.01
C PRO A 299 10.12 12.03 8.84
N LEU A 300 11.36 11.51 8.93
CA LEU A 300 11.97 10.74 7.83
C LEU A 300 11.11 9.57 7.36
N GLN A 301 10.41 8.90 8.28
CA GLN A 301 9.52 7.79 7.94
C GLN A 301 8.36 8.21 7.03
N ILE A 302 7.89 9.46 7.17
CA ILE A 302 6.81 10.01 6.33
C ILE A 302 7.28 10.15 4.88
N SER A 303 8.53 10.54 4.65
CA SER A 303 9.08 10.69 3.29
C SER A 303 9.12 9.36 2.51
N PHE A 304 9.36 8.23 3.20
CA PHE A 304 9.37 6.92 2.56
C PHE A 304 7.96 6.35 2.30
N THR A 305 6.98 6.70 3.13
CA THR A 305 5.62 6.17 2.97
C THR A 305 4.76 6.99 2.03
N GLY A 306 5.03 8.28 1.92
CA GLY A 306 4.24 9.20 1.11
C GLY A 306 2.78 9.33 1.55
N PRO A 307 2.07 10.37 1.12
CA PRO A 307 0.67 10.59 1.51
C PRO A 307 -0.28 9.54 0.91
N GLN A 308 -0.02 9.08 -0.32
CA GLN A 308 -0.89 8.15 -1.03
C GLN A 308 -0.94 6.77 -0.36
N LEU A 309 0.22 6.19 -0.01
CA LEU A 309 0.30 4.91 0.68
C LEU A 309 -0.39 4.99 2.04
N ARG A 310 -0.15 6.07 2.79
CA ARG A 310 -0.79 6.29 4.10
C ARG A 310 -2.30 6.38 3.98
N GLN A 311 -2.82 7.16 3.02
CA GLN A 311 -4.26 7.25 2.75
C GLN A 311 -4.87 5.90 2.40
N THR A 312 -4.19 5.13 1.55
CA THR A 312 -4.62 3.77 1.19
C THR A 312 -4.68 2.86 2.41
N LEU A 313 -3.65 2.84 3.25
CA LEU A 313 -3.61 2.00 4.45
C LEU A 313 -4.71 2.38 5.46
N PHE A 314 -4.99 3.68 5.65
CA PHE A 314 -6.09 4.13 6.51
C PHE A 314 -7.46 3.85 5.91
N ALA A 315 -7.64 3.96 4.59
CA ALA A 315 -8.87 3.56 3.91
C ALA A 315 -9.12 2.05 4.08
N MET A 316 -8.09 1.23 3.98
CA MET A 316 -8.18 -0.21 4.27
C MET A 316 -8.52 -0.48 5.74
N MET A 317 -7.94 0.29 6.68
CA MET A 317 -8.33 0.19 8.09
C MET A 317 -9.80 0.51 8.28
N GLY A 318 -10.30 1.57 7.64
CA GLY A 318 -11.73 1.89 7.63
C GLY A 318 -12.59 0.73 7.10
N ALA A 319 -12.16 0.10 6.02
CA ALA A 319 -12.87 -1.04 5.44
C ALA A 319 -12.96 -2.23 6.41
N VAL A 320 -11.86 -2.60 7.06
CA VAL A 320 -11.88 -3.73 8.02
C VAL A 320 -12.62 -3.39 9.31
N ILE A 321 -12.62 -2.13 9.75
CA ILE A 321 -13.47 -1.68 10.86
C ILE A 321 -14.95 -1.84 10.50
N VAL A 322 -15.35 -1.52 9.28
CA VAL A 322 -16.72 -1.76 8.79
C VAL A 322 -17.05 -3.24 8.82
N VAL A 323 -16.15 -4.13 8.38
CA VAL A 323 -16.33 -5.59 8.48
C VAL A 323 -16.52 -6.03 9.94
N LEU A 324 -15.72 -5.50 10.86
CA LEU A 324 -15.86 -5.78 12.30
C LEU A 324 -17.21 -5.29 12.86
N VAL A 325 -17.65 -4.10 12.47
CA VAL A 325 -18.97 -3.56 12.88
C VAL A 325 -20.09 -4.47 12.36
N ILE A 326 -20.02 -4.92 11.11
CA ILE A 326 -20.97 -5.89 10.56
C ILE A 326 -20.95 -7.20 11.37
N ALA A 327 -19.77 -7.69 11.74
CA ALA A 327 -19.63 -8.87 12.58
C ALA A 327 -20.27 -8.67 13.98
N CYS A 328 -20.02 -7.54 14.63
CA CYS A 328 -20.63 -7.19 15.92
C CYS A 328 -22.16 -7.08 15.84
N VAL A 329 -22.69 -6.46 14.76
CA VAL A 329 -24.14 -6.38 14.50
C VAL A 329 -24.74 -7.76 14.33
N ASN A 330 -24.07 -8.66 13.63
CA ASN A 330 -24.53 -10.05 13.47
C ASN A 330 -24.63 -10.76 14.82
N VAL A 331 -23.57 -10.66 15.65
CA VAL A 331 -23.59 -11.28 16.97
C VAL A 331 -24.63 -10.61 17.87
N MET A 332 -24.80 -9.29 17.79
CA MET A 332 -25.86 -8.57 18.52
C MET A 332 -27.26 -9.08 18.15
N ASN A 333 -27.54 -9.26 16.85
CA ASN A 333 -28.80 -9.81 16.37
C ASN A 333 -29.04 -11.26 16.88
N MET A 334 -27.99 -12.08 16.87
CA MET A 334 -28.04 -13.43 17.42
C MET A 334 -28.30 -13.42 18.95
N GLN A 335 -27.70 -12.46 19.66
CA GLN A 335 -27.93 -12.30 21.11
C GLN A 335 -29.37 -11.84 21.43
N PHE A 336 -29.98 -10.96 20.63
CA PHE A 336 -31.39 -10.61 20.76
C PHE A 336 -32.27 -11.84 20.62
N GLY A 337 -31.95 -12.72 19.68
CA GLY A 337 -32.65 -13.98 19.51
C GLY A 337 -32.60 -14.87 20.74
N ARG A 338 -31.40 -15.01 21.34
CA ARG A 338 -31.21 -15.79 22.56
C ARG A 338 -31.93 -15.18 23.78
N ALA A 339 -31.79 -13.85 23.92
CA ALA A 339 -32.41 -13.15 25.04
C ALA A 339 -33.94 -13.33 25.10
N ALA A 340 -34.58 -13.33 23.90
CA ALA A 340 -36.02 -13.60 23.80
C ALA A 340 -36.37 -15.03 24.24
N LEU A 341 -35.58 -16.05 23.87
CA LEU A 341 -35.81 -17.44 24.29
C LEU A 341 -35.58 -17.64 25.82
N ARG A 342 -34.69 -16.85 26.40
CA ARG A 342 -34.35 -16.93 27.86
C ARG A 342 -35.09 -15.92 28.71
N ALA A 343 -36.05 -15.19 28.15
CA ALA A 343 -36.77 -14.14 28.84
C ALA A 343 -37.44 -14.63 30.12
N ARG A 344 -38.04 -15.81 30.11
CA ARG A 344 -38.69 -16.47 31.25
C ARG A 344 -37.65 -16.79 32.38
N GLU A 345 -36.48 -17.29 32.01
CA GLU A 345 -35.39 -17.58 32.96
C GLU A 345 -34.88 -16.28 33.63
N LEU A 346 -34.70 -15.21 32.85
CA LEU A 346 -34.28 -13.92 33.35
C LEU A 346 -35.32 -13.28 34.26
N ALA A 347 -36.61 -13.41 33.94
CA ALA A 347 -37.72 -12.96 34.78
C ALA A 347 -37.78 -13.70 36.12
N ILE A 348 -37.57 -15.02 36.16
CA ILE A 348 -37.48 -15.80 37.39
C ILE A 348 -36.31 -15.34 38.26
N ARG A 349 -35.15 -15.12 37.68
CA ARG A 349 -33.98 -14.59 38.41
C ARG A 349 -34.23 -13.20 38.99
N GLY A 350 -34.91 -12.32 38.25
CA GLY A 350 -35.33 -11.00 38.73
C GLY A 350 -36.33 -11.09 39.88
N ALA A 351 -37.30 -12.01 39.83
CA ALA A 351 -38.25 -12.27 40.89
C ALA A 351 -37.59 -12.84 42.17
N LEU A 352 -36.50 -13.61 42.00
CA LEU A 352 -35.69 -14.13 43.10
C LEU A 352 -34.69 -13.10 43.67
N GLY A 353 -34.76 -11.81 43.27
CA GLY A 353 -33.99 -10.71 43.83
C GLY A 353 -32.70 -10.36 43.11
N ALA A 354 -32.48 -10.86 41.90
CA ALA A 354 -31.32 -10.44 41.10
C ALA A 354 -31.48 -8.97 40.66
N THR A 355 -30.52 -8.13 41.00
CA THR A 355 -30.52 -6.73 40.55
C THR A 355 -30.32 -6.63 39.02
N ARG A 356 -30.87 -5.56 38.41
CA ARG A 356 -30.74 -5.31 36.97
C ARG A 356 -29.27 -5.29 36.53
N TRP A 357 -28.39 -4.70 37.31
CA TRP A 357 -26.95 -4.63 37.05
C TRP A 357 -26.29 -6.02 37.06
N ARG A 358 -26.70 -6.93 37.92
CA ARG A 358 -26.19 -8.30 37.96
C ARG A 358 -26.55 -9.08 36.67
N LEU A 359 -27.78 -8.87 36.16
CA LEU A 359 -28.22 -9.48 34.89
C LEU A 359 -27.43 -8.90 33.72
N VAL A 360 -27.25 -7.57 33.67
CA VAL A 360 -26.40 -6.91 32.61
C VAL A 360 -24.99 -7.43 32.66
N ARG A 361 -24.36 -7.48 33.85
CA ARG A 361 -23.00 -7.98 34.01
C ARG A 361 -22.85 -9.43 33.53
N GLN A 362 -23.77 -10.31 33.90
CA GLN A 362 -23.76 -11.70 33.43
C GLN A 362 -23.85 -11.79 31.91
N MET A 363 -24.74 -11.05 31.27
CA MET A 363 -24.87 -11.05 29.81
C MET A 363 -23.65 -10.45 29.13
N LEU A 364 -23.04 -9.42 29.66
CA LEU A 364 -21.78 -8.86 29.17
C LEU A 364 -20.62 -9.83 29.34
N THR A 365 -20.59 -10.62 30.44
CA THR A 365 -19.58 -11.68 30.62
C THR A 365 -19.73 -12.77 29.56
N GLU A 366 -20.97 -13.20 29.23
CA GLU A 366 -21.21 -14.13 28.15
C GLU A 366 -20.73 -13.57 26.80
N SER A 367 -21.03 -12.29 26.52
CA SER A 367 -20.58 -11.60 25.30
C SER A 367 -19.06 -11.47 25.25
N PHE A 368 -18.43 -11.16 26.39
CA PHE A 368 -16.97 -11.08 26.49
C PHE A 368 -16.30 -12.43 26.21
N LEU A 369 -16.84 -13.53 26.72
CA LEU A 369 -16.29 -14.86 26.44
C LEU A 369 -16.38 -15.20 24.96
N VAL A 370 -17.51 -14.91 24.29
CA VAL A 370 -17.65 -15.10 22.84
C VAL A 370 -16.64 -14.25 22.07
N ALA A 371 -16.50 -12.96 22.45
CA ALA A 371 -15.56 -12.06 21.82
C ALA A 371 -14.09 -12.44 22.09
N LEU A 372 -13.79 -12.95 23.29
CA LEU A 372 -12.46 -13.45 23.64
C LEU A 372 -12.08 -14.69 22.81
N PHE A 373 -12.97 -15.68 22.70
CA PHE A 373 -12.73 -16.84 21.85
C PHE A 373 -12.63 -16.44 20.38
N GLY A 374 -13.50 -15.54 19.91
CA GLY A 374 -13.39 -14.94 18.58
C GLY A 374 -12.07 -14.21 18.38
N GLY A 375 -11.61 -13.47 19.39
CA GLY A 375 -10.32 -12.79 19.39
C GLY A 375 -9.14 -13.77 19.31
N ILE A 376 -9.13 -14.83 20.11
CA ILE A 376 -8.07 -15.86 20.07
C ILE A 376 -8.01 -16.52 18.69
N VAL A 377 -9.14 -16.98 18.17
CA VAL A 377 -9.20 -17.58 16.82
C VAL A 377 -8.81 -16.54 15.75
N GLY A 378 -9.27 -15.29 15.89
CA GLY A 378 -8.93 -14.18 14.99
C GLY A 378 -7.44 -13.88 14.97
N VAL A 379 -6.74 -13.89 16.12
CA VAL A 379 -5.28 -13.73 16.19
C VAL A 379 -4.56 -14.90 15.51
N VAL A 380 -5.00 -16.15 15.74
CA VAL A 380 -4.42 -17.32 15.05
C VAL A 380 -4.58 -17.20 13.53
N MET A 381 -5.75 -16.79 13.07
CA MET A 381 -5.99 -16.52 11.64
C MET A 381 -5.13 -15.34 11.14
N ALA A 382 -4.91 -14.32 11.96
CA ALA A 382 -4.05 -13.18 11.60
C ALA A 382 -2.59 -13.59 11.44
N PHE A 383 -2.05 -14.50 12.25
CA PHE A 383 -0.70 -15.06 12.05
C PHE A 383 -0.56 -15.71 10.67
N TRP A 384 -1.54 -16.52 10.28
CA TRP A 384 -1.55 -17.12 8.95
C TRP A 384 -1.68 -16.06 7.83
N SER A 385 -2.58 -15.08 7.99
CA SER A 385 -2.77 -13.98 7.03
C SER A 385 -1.48 -13.15 6.85
N VAL A 386 -0.78 -12.85 7.94
CA VAL A 386 0.51 -12.14 7.92
C VAL A 386 1.58 -12.97 7.22
N SER A 387 1.64 -14.29 7.43
CA SER A 387 2.59 -15.17 6.72
C SER A 387 2.35 -15.18 5.21
N VAL A 388 1.09 -15.22 4.78
CA VAL A 388 0.71 -15.09 3.35
C VAL A 388 1.13 -13.73 2.79
N LEU A 389 0.94 -12.65 3.56
CA LEU A 389 1.36 -11.29 3.17
C LEU A 389 2.89 -11.20 3.03
N ILE A 390 3.66 -11.77 3.96
CA ILE A 390 5.13 -11.82 3.88
C ILE A 390 5.56 -12.55 2.60
N SER A 391 4.97 -13.71 2.31
CA SER A 391 5.27 -14.47 1.09
C SER A 391 4.94 -13.68 -0.18
N ALA A 392 3.80 -13.00 -0.20
CA ALA A 392 3.38 -12.18 -1.34
C ALA A 392 4.31 -10.97 -1.56
N THR A 393 4.74 -10.32 -0.47
CA THR A 393 5.64 -9.15 -0.55
C THR A 393 7.08 -9.54 -0.87
N SER A 394 7.53 -10.74 -0.46
CA SER A 394 8.86 -11.26 -0.81
C SER A 394 9.00 -11.59 -2.30
N ALA A 395 7.89 -11.79 -2.99
CA ALA A 395 7.86 -12.02 -4.45
C ALA A 395 7.89 -10.72 -5.26
N LEU A 396 7.87 -9.55 -4.63
CA LEU A 396 7.94 -8.27 -5.32
C LEU A 396 9.35 -8.03 -5.87
N PRO A 397 9.48 -7.45 -7.07
CA PRO A 397 10.79 -7.18 -7.69
C PRO A 397 11.55 -6.03 -7.02
N PHE A 398 10.83 -5.19 -6.29
CA PHE A 398 11.37 -4.17 -5.42
C PHE A 398 11.21 -4.63 -3.98
N PRO A 399 12.29 -4.95 -3.28
CA PRO A 399 12.19 -5.34 -1.89
C PRO A 399 11.57 -4.19 -1.08
N LEU A 400 10.74 -4.56 -0.11
CA LEU A 400 10.24 -3.58 0.86
C LEU A 400 11.44 -2.97 1.60
N PRO A 401 11.32 -1.73 2.09
CA PRO A 401 12.32 -1.16 2.97
C PRO A 401 12.62 -2.12 4.12
N TYR A 402 13.90 -2.31 4.43
CA TYR A 402 14.37 -3.33 5.40
C TYR A 402 13.74 -3.19 6.80
N TRP A 403 13.33 -1.98 7.17
CA TRP A 403 12.68 -1.69 8.44
C TRP A 403 11.19 -2.07 8.46
N VAL A 404 10.57 -2.34 7.31
CA VAL A 404 9.19 -2.83 7.22
C VAL A 404 9.16 -4.32 7.50
N THR A 405 8.89 -4.69 8.73
CA THR A 405 8.79 -6.09 9.16
C THR A 405 7.39 -6.38 9.70
N PHE A 406 6.66 -7.26 9.04
CA PHE A 406 5.32 -7.64 9.48
C PHE A 406 5.42 -8.66 10.62
N SER A 407 5.13 -8.22 11.83
CA SER A 407 5.12 -9.09 13.01
C SER A 407 3.99 -8.70 13.96
N ILE A 408 3.33 -9.68 14.53
CA ILE A 408 2.33 -9.46 15.58
C ILE A 408 3.10 -9.29 16.90
N ASP A 409 3.41 -8.06 17.22
CA ASP A 409 4.15 -7.63 18.41
C ASP A 409 3.20 -7.32 19.60
N PRO A 410 3.71 -7.05 20.81
CA PRO A 410 2.88 -6.70 21.98
C PRO A 410 1.94 -5.51 21.75
N LYS A 411 2.32 -4.52 20.91
CA LYS A 411 1.46 -3.38 20.58
C LYS A 411 0.25 -3.83 19.77
N VAL A 412 0.45 -4.73 18.80
CA VAL A 412 -0.63 -5.33 18.01
C VAL A 412 -1.55 -6.15 18.89
N LEU A 413 -1.01 -6.95 19.83
CA LEU A 413 -1.82 -7.74 20.76
C LEU A 413 -2.61 -6.86 21.72
N ALA A 414 -2.03 -5.78 22.25
CA ALA A 414 -2.73 -4.82 23.08
C ALA A 414 -3.86 -4.11 22.32
N PHE A 415 -3.61 -3.70 21.08
CA PHE A 415 -4.65 -3.15 20.20
C PHE A 415 -5.77 -4.16 19.95
N THR A 416 -5.43 -5.42 19.65
CA THR A 416 -6.41 -6.48 19.42
C THR A 416 -7.25 -6.75 20.66
N LEU A 417 -6.65 -6.73 21.85
CA LEU A 417 -7.40 -6.83 23.12
C LEU A 417 -8.39 -5.67 23.28
N GLY A 418 -7.97 -4.44 22.95
CA GLY A 418 -8.88 -3.28 22.90
C GLY A 418 -10.05 -3.50 21.93
N ILE A 419 -9.78 -4.05 20.74
CA ILE A 419 -10.82 -4.40 19.76
C ILE A 419 -11.79 -5.48 20.30
N VAL A 420 -11.30 -6.49 21.00
CA VAL A 420 -12.14 -7.51 21.66
C VAL A 420 -13.07 -6.87 22.71
N LEU A 421 -12.57 -5.92 23.49
CA LEU A 421 -13.39 -5.18 24.45
C LEU A 421 -14.46 -4.32 23.75
N VAL A 422 -14.07 -3.60 22.70
CA VAL A 422 -15.03 -2.82 21.89
C VAL A 422 -16.08 -3.73 21.25
N ALA A 423 -15.69 -4.86 20.68
CA ALA A 423 -16.61 -5.83 20.11
C ALA A 423 -17.57 -6.41 21.16
N THR A 424 -17.11 -6.64 22.39
CA THR A 424 -17.94 -7.06 23.52
C THR A 424 -19.03 -6.03 23.83
N LEU A 425 -18.66 -4.74 23.90
CA LEU A 425 -19.60 -3.67 24.16
C LEU A 425 -20.59 -3.49 23.02
N LEU A 426 -20.11 -3.46 21.77
CA LEU A 426 -20.97 -3.29 20.61
C LEU A 426 -21.96 -4.45 20.43
N SER A 427 -21.53 -5.68 20.64
CA SER A 427 -22.40 -6.85 20.45
C SER A 427 -23.27 -7.18 21.66
N GLY A 428 -22.86 -6.82 22.90
CA GLY A 428 -23.47 -7.30 24.13
C GLY A 428 -24.25 -6.26 24.94
N LEU A 429 -23.86 -4.96 24.88
CA LEU A 429 -24.41 -3.95 25.79
C LEU A 429 -25.90 -3.68 25.56
N VAL A 430 -26.30 -3.47 24.30
CA VAL A 430 -27.70 -3.16 23.95
C VAL A 430 -28.64 -4.34 24.28
N PRO A 431 -28.32 -5.59 23.87
CA PRO A 431 -29.13 -6.73 24.30
C PRO A 431 -29.22 -6.89 25.82
N ALA A 432 -28.12 -6.68 26.54
CA ALA A 432 -28.09 -6.81 28.00
C ALA A 432 -28.98 -5.77 28.68
N LEU A 433 -28.88 -4.50 28.29
CA LEU A 433 -29.66 -3.40 28.86
C LEU A 433 -31.16 -3.57 28.61
N LEU A 434 -31.56 -3.99 27.41
CA LEU A 434 -32.97 -4.18 27.04
C LEU A 434 -33.57 -5.40 27.75
N SER A 435 -32.82 -6.49 27.87
CA SER A 435 -33.26 -7.69 28.58
C SER A 435 -33.41 -7.46 30.10
N ALA A 436 -32.58 -6.58 30.71
CA ALA A 436 -32.65 -6.25 32.14
C ALA A 436 -33.81 -5.25 32.49
N ARG A 437 -34.42 -4.60 31.50
CA ARG A 437 -35.54 -3.64 31.69
C ARG A 437 -36.91 -4.30 31.78
N GLY A 438 -37.07 -5.57 31.42
CA GLY A 438 -38.34 -6.30 31.48
C GLY A 438 -38.85 -6.44 32.93
N ASN A 439 -40.08 -5.94 33.26
CA ASN A 439 -40.70 -6.18 34.54
C ASN A 439 -41.21 -7.63 34.63
N ALA A 440 -40.76 -8.36 35.63
CA ALA A 440 -41.18 -9.75 35.86
C ALA A 440 -42.69 -9.89 35.99
N ALA A 441 -43.36 -8.89 36.54
CA ALA A 441 -44.82 -8.87 36.74
C ALA A 441 -45.59 -8.73 35.40
N ASP A 442 -45.12 -7.91 34.49
CA ASP A 442 -45.74 -7.70 33.17
C ASP A 442 -45.54 -8.90 32.25
N MET A 443 -44.42 -9.60 32.39
CA MET A 443 -44.11 -10.82 31.61
C MET A 443 -44.90 -12.05 32.08
N MET A 444 -45.35 -12.08 33.36
CA MET A 444 -46.18 -13.16 33.90
C MET A 444 -47.69 -12.92 33.67
N LYS A 445 -48.13 -11.64 33.56
CA LYS A 445 -49.54 -11.28 33.40
C LYS A 445 -50.02 -11.25 31.93
N GLU A 446 -49.14 -10.89 31.00
CA GLU A 446 -49.52 -10.81 29.60
C GLU A 446 -48.66 -11.80 28.78
N GLY A 447 -49.29 -12.78 28.23
CA GLY A 447 -48.65 -13.74 27.28
C GLY A 447 -48.00 -13.07 26.08
N GLY A 448 -46.84 -12.45 26.32
CA GLY A 448 -45.85 -12.12 25.26
C GLY A 448 -46.12 -10.89 24.39
N ARG A 449 -47.02 -9.96 24.68
CA ARG A 449 -47.33 -8.79 23.83
C ARG A 449 -46.98 -7.42 24.39
N GLY A 450 -45.90 -7.29 25.17
CA GLY A 450 -45.46 -6.00 25.74
C GLY A 450 -44.70 -5.10 24.76
N ASN A 451 -44.60 -3.81 25.12
CA ASN A 451 -43.90 -2.72 24.39
C ASN A 451 -42.41 -3.00 24.14
N SER A 452 -41.77 -3.90 24.92
CA SER A 452 -40.36 -4.33 24.75
C SER A 452 -40.11 -5.11 23.46
N SER A 453 -41.10 -5.86 22.95
CA SER A 453 -40.96 -6.62 21.71
C SER A 453 -40.94 -5.69 20.48
N ARG A 454 -41.66 -4.54 20.52
CA ARG A 454 -41.66 -3.56 19.43
C ARG A 454 -40.30 -2.87 19.28
N LEU A 455 -39.70 -2.47 20.40
CA LEU A 455 -38.39 -1.79 20.39
C LEU A 455 -37.29 -2.69 19.87
N VAL A 456 -37.22 -3.94 20.30
CA VAL A 456 -36.26 -4.95 19.81
C VAL A 456 -36.43 -5.16 18.29
N ASN A 457 -37.68 -5.28 17.81
CA ASN A 457 -37.95 -5.44 16.38
C ASN A 457 -37.52 -4.20 15.56
N VAL A 458 -37.70 -2.98 16.06
CA VAL A 458 -37.24 -1.76 15.40
C VAL A 458 -35.72 -1.72 15.35
N ILE A 459 -35.05 -1.98 16.47
CA ILE A 459 -33.57 -1.99 16.55
C ILE A 459 -33.01 -3.04 15.56
N THR A 460 -33.51 -4.25 15.59
CA THR A 460 -33.06 -5.33 14.69
C THR A 460 -33.23 -4.95 13.21
N ARG A 461 -34.35 -4.29 12.84
CA ARG A 461 -34.55 -3.80 11.47
C ARG A 461 -33.53 -2.71 11.08
N VAL A 462 -33.30 -1.74 11.97
CA VAL A 462 -32.30 -0.69 11.75
C VAL A 462 -30.91 -1.28 11.59
N LEU A 463 -30.54 -2.25 12.43
CA LEU A 463 -29.25 -2.94 12.37
C LEU A 463 -29.07 -3.68 11.02
N VAL A 464 -30.11 -4.38 10.54
CA VAL A 464 -30.07 -5.07 9.24
C VAL A 464 -29.93 -4.08 8.09
N VAL A 465 -30.71 -3.00 8.10
CA VAL A 465 -30.62 -1.94 7.08
C VAL A 465 -29.22 -1.32 7.09
N GLY A 466 -28.69 -0.97 8.27
CA GLY A 466 -27.34 -0.44 8.43
C GLY A 466 -26.26 -1.41 7.95
N GLN A 467 -26.41 -2.70 8.24
CA GLN A 467 -25.51 -3.75 7.77
C GLN A 467 -25.51 -3.86 6.24
N ILE A 468 -26.68 -3.87 5.61
CA ILE A 468 -26.81 -3.91 4.13
C ILE A 468 -26.18 -2.66 3.54
N ALA A 469 -26.41 -1.48 4.13
CA ALA A 469 -25.84 -0.22 3.68
C ALA A 469 -24.30 -0.23 3.76
N LEU A 470 -23.72 -0.65 4.88
CA LEU A 470 -22.27 -0.77 5.06
C LEU A 470 -21.66 -1.79 4.09
N THR A 471 -22.34 -2.93 3.90
CA THR A 471 -21.88 -3.96 2.94
C THR A 471 -21.93 -3.44 1.52
N ALA A 472 -23.01 -2.73 1.11
CA ALA A 472 -23.10 -2.14 -0.21
C ALA A 472 -21.97 -1.12 -0.46
N ALA A 473 -21.72 -0.21 0.49
CA ALA A 473 -20.65 0.76 0.38
C ALA A 473 -19.27 0.10 0.26
N LEU A 474 -18.99 -0.92 1.07
CA LEU A 474 -17.73 -1.65 1.04
C LEU A 474 -17.54 -2.44 -0.27
N LEU A 475 -18.60 -3.11 -0.77
CA LEU A 475 -18.54 -3.83 -2.04
C LEU A 475 -18.34 -2.89 -3.22
N ILE A 476 -18.96 -1.70 -3.21
CA ILE A 476 -18.73 -0.68 -4.23
C ILE A 476 -17.25 -0.25 -4.22
N ALA A 477 -16.70 0.08 -3.04
CA ALA A 477 -15.30 0.47 -2.90
C ALA A 477 -14.34 -0.65 -3.37
N ALA A 478 -14.57 -1.89 -2.96
CA ALA A 478 -13.79 -3.04 -3.38
C ALA A 478 -13.86 -3.28 -4.90
N THR A 479 -15.05 -3.19 -5.50
CA THR A 479 -15.25 -3.41 -6.93
C THR A 479 -14.62 -2.30 -7.77
N LEU A 480 -14.69 -1.03 -7.31
CA LEU A 480 -13.97 0.09 -7.93
C LEU A 480 -12.46 -0.15 -7.94
N GLN A 481 -11.90 -0.61 -6.83
CA GLN A 481 -10.48 -0.92 -6.71
C GLN A 481 -10.06 -2.07 -7.63
N ILE A 482 -10.86 -3.14 -7.68
CA ILE A 482 -10.63 -4.27 -8.60
C ILE A 482 -10.66 -3.79 -10.06
N LYS A 483 -11.65 -2.96 -10.42
CA LYS A 483 -11.75 -2.40 -11.78
C LYS A 483 -10.56 -1.51 -12.11
N SER A 484 -10.11 -0.68 -11.17
CA SER A 484 -8.92 0.17 -11.30
C SER A 484 -7.67 -0.65 -11.65
N ILE A 485 -7.40 -1.70 -10.89
CA ILE A 485 -6.24 -2.56 -11.12
C ILE A 485 -6.38 -3.37 -12.42
N ARG A 486 -7.60 -3.84 -12.71
CA ARG A 486 -7.86 -4.53 -13.97
C ARG A 486 -7.61 -3.62 -15.19
N ASN A 487 -7.93 -2.32 -15.08
CA ASN A 487 -7.61 -1.35 -16.11
C ASN A 487 -6.10 -1.14 -16.25
N GLN A 488 -5.35 -1.15 -15.14
CA GLN A 488 -3.88 -1.05 -15.17
C GLN A 488 -3.23 -2.28 -15.80
N ILE A 489 -3.72 -3.50 -15.49
CA ILE A 489 -3.20 -4.75 -16.07
C ILE A 489 -3.49 -4.84 -17.57
N LYS A 490 -4.59 -4.25 -18.03
CA LYS A 490 -5.02 -4.26 -19.43
C LYS A 490 -4.58 -3.03 -20.22
N LEU A 491 -3.63 -2.28 -19.68
CA LEU A 491 -3.08 -1.14 -20.41
C LEU A 491 -2.46 -1.60 -21.73
N ASP A 492 -2.82 -0.92 -22.78
CA ASP A 492 -2.14 -1.03 -24.08
C ASP A 492 -0.96 -0.06 -24.09
N TYR A 493 0.23 -0.58 -24.14
CA TYR A 493 1.47 0.22 -24.23
C TYR A 493 1.75 0.71 -25.66
N GLY A 494 0.93 0.30 -26.64
CA GLY A 494 1.05 0.71 -28.02
C GLY A 494 2.11 -0.08 -28.81
N TYR A 495 2.65 -1.17 -28.26
CA TYR A 495 3.59 -2.06 -28.93
C TYR A 495 3.47 -3.51 -28.39
N ASP A 496 4.08 -4.48 -29.10
CA ASP A 496 4.05 -5.88 -28.66
C ASP A 496 4.97 -6.12 -27.46
N GLU A 497 4.39 -6.15 -26.25
CA GLU A 497 5.10 -6.32 -24.98
C GLU A 497 5.73 -7.70 -24.79
N ASN A 498 5.28 -8.72 -25.53
CA ASN A 498 5.81 -10.08 -25.47
C ASN A 498 6.77 -10.38 -26.62
N GLY A 499 6.79 -9.54 -27.64
CA GLY A 499 7.58 -9.72 -28.85
C GLY A 499 9.05 -9.33 -28.72
N VAL A 500 9.49 -8.81 -27.57
CA VAL A 500 10.87 -8.38 -27.36
C VAL A 500 11.36 -8.77 -25.97
N TYR A 501 12.67 -8.98 -25.83
CA TYR A 501 13.36 -9.08 -24.55
C TYR A 501 14.20 -7.83 -24.32
N SER A 502 14.22 -7.33 -23.10
CA SER A 502 15.01 -6.15 -22.73
C SER A 502 15.87 -6.43 -21.51
N ALA A 503 17.03 -5.78 -21.44
CA ALA A 503 17.87 -5.76 -20.26
C ALA A 503 18.60 -4.42 -20.17
N ARG A 504 18.84 -3.95 -18.95
CA ARG A 504 19.53 -2.68 -18.69
C ARG A 504 21.01 -2.91 -18.46
N MET A 505 21.82 -1.95 -18.87
CA MET A 505 23.24 -1.87 -18.56
C MET A 505 23.63 -0.45 -18.14
N GLY A 506 24.69 -0.31 -17.34
CA GLY A 506 25.20 0.97 -16.87
C GLY A 506 26.67 1.14 -17.21
N LEU A 507 26.97 2.22 -17.94
CA LEU A 507 28.33 2.61 -18.36
C LEU A 507 28.83 3.68 -17.42
N PHE A 508 29.64 3.30 -16.45
CA PHE A 508 30.15 4.21 -15.44
C PHE A 508 31.44 4.91 -15.92
N ASP A 509 31.70 6.08 -15.33
CA ASP A 509 32.84 6.94 -15.69
C ASP A 509 34.19 6.28 -15.47
N GLY A 510 34.25 5.22 -14.65
CA GLY A 510 35.48 4.45 -14.43
C GLY A 510 36.00 3.75 -15.70
N ASP A 511 35.09 3.18 -16.48
CA ASP A 511 35.39 2.48 -17.74
C ASP A 511 35.06 3.35 -18.96
N TYR A 512 34.08 4.26 -18.83
CA TYR A 512 33.56 5.09 -19.90
C TYR A 512 33.51 6.57 -19.47
N PRO A 513 34.68 7.24 -19.33
CA PRO A 513 34.79 8.54 -18.66
C PRO A 513 34.17 9.70 -19.44
N THR A 514 34.02 9.56 -20.75
CA THR A 514 33.50 10.63 -21.60
C THR A 514 32.22 10.24 -22.32
N SER A 515 31.46 11.25 -22.74
CA SER A 515 30.27 11.08 -23.58
C SER A 515 30.61 10.33 -24.88
N GLU A 516 31.73 10.66 -25.51
CA GLU A 516 32.23 10.06 -26.72
C GLU A 516 32.57 8.58 -26.54
N ALA A 517 33.19 8.20 -25.41
CA ALA A 517 33.49 6.80 -25.08
C ALA A 517 32.19 5.97 -24.94
N ARG A 518 31.18 6.53 -24.31
CA ARG A 518 29.84 5.89 -24.22
C ARG A 518 29.15 5.79 -25.56
N GLN A 519 29.18 6.84 -26.39
CA GLN A 519 28.63 6.81 -27.75
C GLN A 519 29.32 5.76 -28.62
N GLN A 520 30.63 5.67 -28.56
CA GLN A 520 31.40 4.65 -29.28
C GLN A 520 31.05 3.24 -28.81
N PHE A 521 30.88 3.05 -27.53
CA PHE A 521 30.41 1.76 -26.99
C PHE A 521 29.03 1.40 -27.53
N PHE A 522 28.06 2.32 -27.47
CA PHE A 522 26.70 2.10 -27.95
C PHE A 522 26.69 1.77 -29.45
N ALA A 523 27.47 2.48 -30.23
CA ALA A 523 27.61 2.21 -31.68
C ALA A 523 28.21 0.82 -31.93
N ARG A 524 29.23 0.40 -31.18
CA ARG A 524 29.78 -0.97 -31.26
C ARG A 524 28.77 -2.02 -30.84
N ALA A 525 28.08 -1.78 -29.73
CA ALA A 525 27.07 -2.67 -29.19
C ALA A 525 25.93 -2.91 -30.19
N LEU A 526 25.40 -1.85 -30.82
CA LEU A 526 24.35 -1.97 -31.83
C LEU A 526 24.84 -2.79 -33.06
N ARG A 527 26.05 -2.52 -33.56
CA ARG A 527 26.59 -3.28 -34.67
C ARG A 527 26.74 -4.77 -34.36
N MET A 528 27.30 -5.08 -33.20
CA MET A 528 27.51 -6.46 -32.77
C MET A 528 26.20 -7.20 -32.49
N LEU A 529 25.27 -6.58 -31.79
CA LEU A 529 23.97 -7.17 -31.53
C LEU A 529 23.16 -7.41 -32.79
N ARG A 530 23.19 -6.50 -33.77
CA ARG A 530 22.53 -6.67 -35.09
C ARG A 530 23.17 -7.72 -35.96
N ALA A 531 24.48 -7.92 -35.83
CA ALA A 531 25.21 -8.97 -36.55
C ALA A 531 25.04 -10.36 -35.90
N ASN A 532 24.52 -10.43 -34.67
CA ASN A 532 24.34 -11.70 -33.98
C ASN A 532 23.08 -12.43 -34.49
N SER A 533 23.27 -13.61 -35.02
CA SER A 533 22.21 -14.46 -35.60
C SER A 533 21.15 -14.90 -34.60
N ALA A 534 21.32 -14.67 -33.29
CA ALA A 534 20.30 -14.96 -32.28
C ALA A 534 19.16 -13.93 -32.28
N PHE A 535 19.36 -12.76 -32.89
CA PHE A 535 18.41 -11.65 -32.85
C PHE A 535 17.94 -11.29 -34.24
N GLU A 536 16.64 -11.13 -34.44
CA GLU A 536 16.05 -10.56 -35.65
C GLU A 536 16.27 -9.03 -35.71
N GLY A 537 16.21 -8.37 -34.51
CA GLY A 537 16.42 -6.94 -34.36
C GLY A 537 17.05 -6.60 -33.05
N ALA A 538 17.81 -5.50 -33.00
CA ALA A 538 18.40 -4.97 -31.76
C ALA A 538 18.44 -3.45 -31.79
N SER A 539 18.09 -2.84 -30.64
CA SER A 539 18.05 -1.40 -30.46
C SER A 539 18.39 -1.01 -29.03
N LEU A 540 18.63 0.28 -28.82
CA LEU A 540 18.86 0.86 -27.49
C LEU A 540 17.77 1.89 -27.18
N THR A 541 17.40 1.99 -25.90
CA THR A 541 16.50 3.04 -25.41
C THR A 541 16.93 3.51 -24.03
N GLY A 542 16.61 4.77 -23.72
CA GLY A 542 16.74 5.33 -22.38
C GLY A 542 15.69 4.80 -21.39
N ARG A 543 14.62 4.18 -21.89
CA ARG A 543 13.46 3.75 -21.10
C ARG A 543 13.83 2.75 -20.01
N PHE A 544 13.53 3.11 -18.78
CA PHE A 544 13.77 2.22 -17.64
C PHE A 544 12.72 1.12 -17.55
N ARG A 545 13.15 -0.15 -17.58
CA ARG A 545 12.30 -1.36 -17.57
C ARG A 545 11.20 -1.35 -18.64
N MET A 546 11.45 -0.70 -19.77
CA MET A 546 10.47 -0.50 -20.84
C MET A 546 9.16 0.20 -20.39
N THR A 547 9.15 0.81 -19.20
CA THR A 547 7.97 1.40 -18.58
C THR A 547 8.08 2.92 -18.48
N PHE A 548 9.22 3.44 -18.01
CA PHE A 548 9.39 4.86 -17.68
C PHE A 548 10.37 5.51 -18.66
N GLY A 549 9.85 6.43 -19.49
CA GLY A 549 10.63 7.33 -20.35
C GLY A 549 11.02 8.62 -19.62
N GLY A 550 11.58 9.57 -20.36
CA GLY A 550 11.83 10.93 -19.88
C GLY A 550 10.54 11.73 -19.78
N PHE A 551 10.49 12.62 -18.82
CA PHE A 551 9.39 13.56 -18.63
C PHE A 551 9.95 14.92 -18.23
N GLY A 552 9.44 15.98 -18.84
CA GLY A 552 9.94 17.33 -18.55
C GLY A 552 9.24 18.38 -19.38
N GLN A 553 9.68 19.63 -19.20
CA GLN A 553 9.22 20.75 -20.00
C GLN A 553 9.84 20.71 -21.40
N TYR A 554 9.06 21.14 -22.37
CA TYR A 554 9.51 21.25 -23.76
C TYR A 554 8.88 22.46 -24.45
N GLU A 555 9.45 22.84 -25.56
CA GLU A 555 8.97 23.90 -26.42
C GLU A 555 8.68 23.37 -27.81
N VAL A 556 7.64 23.92 -28.43
CA VAL A 556 7.25 23.67 -29.82
C VAL A 556 7.42 24.97 -30.60
N ASP A 557 8.06 24.91 -31.73
CA ASP A 557 8.31 26.09 -32.56
C ASP A 557 6.98 26.75 -33.01
N GLY A 558 6.96 28.07 -32.97
CA GLY A 558 5.75 28.86 -33.28
C GLY A 558 4.79 29.05 -32.10
N GLN A 559 5.05 28.47 -30.93
CA GLN A 559 4.29 28.71 -29.69
C GLN A 559 4.98 29.79 -28.86
N ASN A 560 4.19 30.68 -28.26
CA ASN A 560 4.71 31.72 -27.36
C ASN A 560 4.50 31.33 -25.90
N TYR A 561 5.57 31.39 -25.11
CA TYR A 561 5.56 31.12 -23.68
C TYR A 561 6.01 32.38 -22.91
N VAL A 562 5.15 32.93 -22.08
CA VAL A 562 5.43 34.17 -21.34
C VAL A 562 6.29 33.86 -20.12
N THR A 563 6.00 32.77 -19.44
CA THR A 563 6.76 32.29 -18.28
C THR A 563 7.21 30.85 -18.46
N ASP A 564 8.17 30.40 -17.63
CA ASP A 564 8.60 28.98 -17.64
C ASP A 564 7.46 28.02 -17.31
N ARG A 565 6.44 28.48 -16.56
CA ARG A 565 5.27 27.66 -16.20
C ARG A 565 4.30 27.46 -17.36
N ASP A 566 4.31 28.33 -18.37
CA ASP A 566 3.44 28.19 -19.54
C ASP A 566 3.92 27.09 -20.48
N ARG A 567 5.16 26.61 -20.31
CA ARG A 567 5.69 25.52 -21.13
C ARG A 567 5.03 24.21 -20.78
N PRO A 568 4.57 23.45 -21.78
CA PRO A 568 3.97 22.16 -21.55
C PRO A 568 4.98 21.18 -20.93
N GLN A 569 4.47 20.33 -20.05
CA GLN A 569 5.19 19.16 -19.57
C GLN A 569 4.70 17.92 -20.35
N GLY A 570 5.60 17.05 -20.71
CA GLY A 570 5.25 15.83 -21.42
C GLY A 570 6.41 14.85 -21.59
N ASN A 571 6.13 13.85 -22.38
CA ASN A 571 6.98 12.68 -22.51
C ASN A 571 8.00 12.85 -23.64
N PHE A 572 9.22 12.35 -23.40
CA PHE A 572 10.21 12.17 -24.45
C PHE A 572 11.03 10.90 -24.17
N GLU A 573 11.63 10.35 -25.21
CA GLU A 573 12.40 9.12 -25.09
C GLU A 573 13.65 9.17 -25.99
N PHE A 574 14.77 8.69 -25.46
CA PHE A 574 16.00 8.52 -26.20
C PHE A 574 16.05 7.12 -26.80
N VAL A 575 16.18 7.00 -28.12
CA VAL A 575 16.15 5.72 -28.83
C VAL A 575 17.24 5.68 -29.94
N SER A 576 17.71 4.48 -30.23
CA SER A 576 18.60 4.29 -31.41
C SER A 576 17.78 4.19 -32.69
N ASP A 577 18.47 4.33 -33.82
CA ASP A 577 17.93 3.91 -35.13
C ASP A 577 17.41 2.47 -35.06
N GLY A 578 16.38 2.14 -35.83
CA GLY A 578 15.73 0.82 -35.85
C GLY A 578 14.99 0.44 -34.57
N TYR A 579 14.80 1.37 -33.64
CA TYR A 579 14.05 1.10 -32.40
C TYR A 579 12.60 0.73 -32.69
N PHE A 580 11.93 1.51 -33.55
CA PHE A 580 10.51 1.28 -33.84
C PHE A 580 10.28 -0.07 -34.49
N SER A 581 11.10 -0.44 -35.46
CA SER A 581 11.02 -1.78 -36.09
C SER A 581 11.30 -2.90 -35.08
N THR A 582 12.26 -2.71 -34.18
CA THR A 582 12.56 -3.70 -33.11
C THR A 582 11.38 -3.95 -32.22
N ILE A 583 10.63 -2.92 -31.81
CA ILE A 583 9.42 -3.08 -30.97
C ILE A 583 8.13 -3.35 -31.78
N GLY A 584 8.24 -3.47 -33.12
CA GLY A 584 7.12 -3.81 -34.00
C GLY A 584 6.25 -2.63 -34.42
N LEU A 585 6.74 -1.39 -34.30
CA LEU A 585 6.04 -0.19 -34.74
C LEU A 585 6.49 0.22 -36.16
N LYS A 586 5.56 0.82 -36.90
CA LYS A 586 5.83 1.41 -38.22
C LYS A 586 5.79 2.92 -38.15
N VAL A 587 6.70 3.58 -38.88
CA VAL A 587 6.62 5.01 -39.12
C VAL A 587 5.44 5.25 -40.06
N LEU A 588 4.54 6.17 -39.66
CA LEU A 588 3.30 6.46 -40.36
C LEU A 588 3.49 7.55 -41.44
N GLU A 589 4.32 8.56 -41.14
CA GLU A 589 4.64 9.68 -42.01
C GLU A 589 6.12 10.01 -41.86
N GLY A 590 6.77 10.41 -42.96
CA GLY A 590 8.19 10.72 -42.98
C GLY A 590 9.09 9.47 -42.96
N ARG A 591 10.15 9.47 -42.14
CA ARG A 591 11.14 8.41 -42.03
C ARG A 591 11.54 8.07 -40.59
N ASP A 592 12.08 6.88 -40.38
CA ASP A 592 12.75 6.47 -39.16
C ASP A 592 14.09 7.18 -38.99
N PHE A 593 14.67 7.09 -37.78
CA PHE A 593 16.05 7.52 -37.56
C PHE A 593 17.05 6.67 -38.36
N THR A 594 18.10 7.32 -38.79
CA THR A 594 19.26 6.71 -39.45
C THR A 594 20.52 6.94 -38.60
N MET A 595 21.61 6.27 -38.94
CA MET A 595 22.90 6.48 -38.29
C MET A 595 23.40 7.93 -38.43
N ASP A 596 23.06 8.61 -39.55
CA ASP A 596 23.45 10.00 -39.81
C ASP A 596 22.72 11.02 -38.89
N ASP A 597 21.54 10.65 -38.35
CA ASP A 597 20.79 11.51 -37.44
C ASP A 597 21.44 11.64 -36.06
N ASN A 598 22.50 10.89 -35.79
CA ASN A 598 23.33 11.04 -34.61
C ASN A 598 24.29 12.26 -34.69
N ASP A 599 24.34 12.94 -35.84
CA ASP A 599 25.09 14.19 -35.99
C ASP A 599 24.37 15.31 -35.24
N THR A 600 25.06 15.87 -34.23
CA THR A 600 24.53 16.96 -33.39
C THR A 600 24.37 18.29 -34.13
N ARG A 601 24.91 18.40 -35.35
CA ARG A 601 24.78 19.60 -36.20
C ARG A 601 23.40 19.71 -36.86
N GLN A 602 22.70 18.58 -37.05
CA GLN A 602 21.37 18.52 -37.61
C GLN A 602 20.42 17.74 -36.66
N PRO A 603 20.07 18.32 -35.51
CA PRO A 603 19.26 17.60 -34.53
C PRO A 603 17.87 17.30 -35.08
N VAL A 604 17.44 16.04 -34.94
CA VAL A 604 16.13 15.58 -35.40
C VAL A 604 15.31 14.99 -34.24
N ALA A 605 13.99 14.90 -34.48
CA ALA A 605 13.07 14.22 -33.60
C ALA A 605 12.00 13.47 -34.40
N ILE A 606 11.41 12.43 -33.81
CA ILE A 606 10.20 11.77 -34.27
C ILE A 606 9.10 12.00 -33.26
N VAL A 607 7.89 12.34 -33.68
CA VAL A 607 6.78 12.64 -32.79
C VAL A 607 5.72 11.54 -32.84
N SER A 608 4.96 11.38 -31.76
CA SER A 608 3.79 10.49 -31.75
C SER A 608 2.59 11.15 -32.44
N THR A 609 1.63 10.34 -32.90
CA THR A 609 0.39 10.81 -33.54
C THR A 609 -0.40 11.76 -32.63
N GLY A 610 -0.45 11.50 -31.33
CA GLY A 610 -1.09 12.37 -30.36
C GLY A 610 -0.40 13.73 -30.25
N PHE A 611 0.94 13.75 -30.29
CA PHE A 611 1.72 14.99 -30.30
C PHE A 611 1.48 15.80 -31.57
N ALA A 612 1.53 15.16 -32.74
CA ALA A 612 1.27 15.80 -34.02
C ALA A 612 -0.12 16.44 -34.03
N ARG A 613 -1.15 15.69 -33.66
CA ARG A 613 -2.52 16.19 -33.58
C ARG A 613 -2.70 17.35 -32.59
N LYS A 614 -2.05 17.27 -31.45
CA LYS A 614 -2.16 18.29 -30.40
C LYS A 614 -1.60 19.65 -30.79
N TYR A 615 -0.48 19.68 -31.50
CA TYR A 615 0.23 20.93 -31.81
C TYR A 615 0.06 21.40 -33.25
N PHE A 616 -0.20 20.50 -34.17
CA PHE A 616 -0.26 20.84 -35.61
C PHE A 616 -1.63 20.52 -36.23
N GLY A 617 -2.55 19.87 -35.47
CA GLY A 617 -3.88 19.55 -35.96
C GLY A 617 -3.90 18.63 -37.16
N THR A 618 -4.29 19.14 -38.31
CA THR A 618 -4.29 18.42 -39.61
C THR A 618 -3.08 18.73 -40.50
N GLU A 619 -2.24 19.69 -40.09
CA GLU A 619 -1.00 20.00 -40.83
C GLU A 619 0.06 18.93 -40.56
N SER A 620 0.91 18.67 -41.60
CA SER A 620 2.05 17.78 -41.42
C SER A 620 3.03 18.37 -40.39
N PRO A 621 3.45 17.61 -39.37
CA PRO A 621 4.46 18.06 -38.45
C PRO A 621 5.88 18.03 -39.02
N LEU A 622 6.08 17.42 -40.19
CA LEU A 622 7.43 17.26 -40.79
C LEU A 622 8.08 18.63 -41.05
N GLY A 623 9.36 18.76 -40.67
CA GLY A 623 10.10 20.01 -40.79
C GLY A 623 9.82 21.06 -39.70
N LYS A 624 8.74 20.91 -38.91
CA LYS A 624 8.51 21.71 -37.70
C LYS A 624 9.54 21.32 -36.64
N ARG A 625 9.69 22.10 -35.55
CA ARG A 625 10.74 21.88 -34.56
C ARG A 625 10.19 21.74 -33.14
N VAL A 626 10.88 20.94 -32.35
CA VAL A 626 10.62 20.73 -30.92
C VAL A 626 11.95 20.68 -30.16
N ARG A 627 11.97 21.09 -28.90
CA ARG A 627 13.13 20.89 -28.00
C ARG A 627 12.71 20.61 -26.58
N VAL A 628 13.54 19.87 -25.86
CA VAL A 628 13.43 19.78 -24.39
C VAL A 628 13.87 21.12 -23.81
N PHE A 629 13.09 21.64 -22.88
CA PHE A 629 13.41 22.91 -22.23
C PHE A 629 14.19 22.64 -20.94
N ASN A 630 15.30 23.35 -20.79
CA ASN A 630 16.06 23.45 -19.55
C ASN A 630 16.51 24.90 -19.40
N PRO A 631 16.07 25.63 -18.34
CA PRO A 631 16.42 27.05 -18.16
C PRO A 631 17.93 27.28 -18.00
N ALA A 632 18.66 26.31 -17.43
CA ALA A 632 20.09 26.43 -17.19
C ALA A 632 20.95 26.06 -18.40
N GLN A 633 20.46 25.20 -19.29
CA GLN A 633 21.18 24.71 -20.44
C GLN A 633 20.25 24.54 -21.64
N PRO A 634 20.11 25.56 -22.50
CA PRO A 634 19.23 25.49 -23.68
C PRO A 634 19.60 24.30 -24.58
N GLN A 635 18.61 23.44 -24.82
CA GLN A 635 18.77 22.30 -25.71
C GLN A 635 18.56 22.73 -27.17
N PRO A 636 19.22 22.08 -28.17
CA PRO A 636 19.05 22.41 -29.58
C PRO A 636 17.62 22.15 -30.05
N TRP A 637 17.14 23.00 -30.96
CA TRP A 637 15.93 22.75 -31.73
C TRP A 637 16.11 21.54 -32.63
N ARG A 638 15.13 20.62 -32.61
CA ARG A 638 15.15 19.36 -33.38
C ARG A 638 14.07 19.41 -34.46
N SER A 639 14.44 19.16 -35.70
CA SER A 639 13.50 19.06 -36.81
C SER A 639 12.75 17.74 -36.75
N ILE A 640 11.44 17.78 -36.88
CA ILE A 640 10.58 16.58 -36.92
C ILE A 640 10.76 15.90 -38.30
N VAL A 641 11.21 14.64 -38.29
CA VAL A 641 11.48 13.85 -39.48
C VAL A 641 10.52 12.68 -39.68
N GLY A 642 9.74 12.34 -38.67
CA GLY A 642 8.77 11.24 -38.77
C GLY A 642 7.68 11.31 -37.74
N VAL A 643 6.61 10.55 -37.95
CA VAL A 643 5.48 10.34 -37.07
C VAL A 643 5.27 8.86 -36.85
N VAL A 644 5.09 8.48 -35.58
CA VAL A 644 4.83 7.09 -35.15
C VAL A 644 3.54 6.99 -34.35
N PRO A 645 2.95 5.79 -34.18
CA PRO A 645 1.83 5.60 -33.29
C PRO A 645 2.14 6.01 -31.84
N ASP A 646 1.12 6.37 -31.08
CA ASP A 646 1.27 6.67 -29.65
C ASP A 646 1.72 5.43 -28.88
N THR A 647 2.71 5.59 -28.00
CA THR A 647 3.08 4.59 -26.99
C THR A 647 2.95 5.16 -25.60
N LEU A 648 2.66 4.32 -24.62
CA LEU A 648 2.60 4.74 -23.24
C LEU A 648 4.01 4.89 -22.67
N MET A 649 4.48 6.13 -22.49
CA MET A 649 5.85 6.43 -22.05
C MET A 649 6.02 6.57 -20.53
N GLN A 650 4.92 6.73 -19.77
CA GLN A 650 4.95 7.06 -18.32
C GLN A 650 4.48 5.93 -17.41
N GLY A 651 4.33 4.74 -17.92
CA GLY A 651 3.98 3.60 -17.11
C GLY A 651 2.54 3.61 -16.55
N PRO A 652 2.19 2.59 -15.75
CA PRO A 652 0.80 2.33 -15.34
C PRO A 652 0.29 3.23 -14.21
N PHE A 653 1.14 4.06 -13.61
CA PHE A 653 0.77 4.94 -12.50
C PHE A 653 0.38 6.34 -12.97
N ASN A 654 0.71 6.71 -14.19
CA ASN A 654 0.34 8.01 -14.74
C ASN A 654 -1.14 8.02 -15.10
N GLN A 655 -1.90 8.87 -14.44
CA GLN A 655 -3.33 9.07 -14.72
C GLN A 655 -3.59 10.03 -15.88
N GLN A 656 -2.56 10.68 -16.40
CA GLN A 656 -2.70 11.55 -17.55
C GLN A 656 -3.16 10.72 -18.76
N THR A 657 -4.18 11.21 -19.39
CA THR A 657 -4.74 10.61 -20.62
C THR A 657 -3.90 10.94 -21.86
N ASP A 658 -2.96 11.86 -21.73
CA ASP A 658 -2.12 12.34 -22.82
C ASP A 658 -0.85 11.46 -22.94
N ASN A 659 -0.89 10.57 -23.91
CA ASN A 659 0.25 9.74 -24.31
C ASN A 659 1.11 10.41 -25.38
N SER A 660 0.88 11.71 -25.67
CA SER A 660 1.68 12.44 -26.62
C SER A 660 3.13 12.56 -26.16
N GLY A 661 4.05 12.44 -27.09
CA GLY A 661 5.45 12.55 -26.79
C GLY A 661 6.30 12.56 -28.06
N PHE A 662 7.61 12.66 -27.86
CA PHE A 662 8.55 12.66 -28.96
C PHE A 662 9.80 11.84 -28.62
N TYR A 663 10.50 11.43 -29.68
CA TYR A 663 11.68 10.59 -29.61
C TYR A 663 12.90 11.35 -30.10
N ILE A 664 14.04 11.07 -29.50
CA ILE A 664 15.33 11.73 -29.77
C ILE A 664 16.39 10.67 -30.01
N PRO A 665 17.28 10.80 -31.02
CA PRO A 665 18.36 9.87 -31.23
C PRO A 665 19.31 9.80 -30.04
N ILE A 666 19.50 8.61 -29.47
CA ILE A 666 20.29 8.41 -28.23
C ILE A 666 21.77 8.73 -28.40
N LEU A 667 22.32 8.49 -29.60
CA LEU A 667 23.72 8.78 -29.89
C LEU A 667 23.96 10.26 -30.24
N GLY A 668 22.90 11.02 -30.58
CA GLY A 668 22.96 12.43 -30.94
C GLY A 668 22.72 13.38 -29.75
N VAL A 669 22.77 12.90 -28.51
CA VAL A 669 22.50 13.69 -27.29
C VAL A 669 23.78 13.78 -26.45
N PRO A 670 24.39 14.95 -26.30
CA PRO A 670 25.43 15.18 -25.33
C PRO A 670 24.82 15.69 -23.99
N PRO A 671 25.23 15.16 -22.81
CA PRO A 671 26.09 13.98 -22.65
C PRO A 671 25.33 12.67 -22.89
N ALA A 672 26.01 11.68 -23.48
CA ALA A 672 25.44 10.35 -23.65
C ALA A 672 25.02 9.75 -22.29
N PRO A 673 23.85 9.11 -22.20
CA PRO A 673 23.35 8.57 -20.95
C PRO A 673 24.26 7.47 -20.39
N GLN A 674 24.40 7.41 -19.08
CA GLN A 674 25.13 6.32 -18.40
C GLN A 674 24.35 5.01 -18.46
N PHE A 675 23.04 5.07 -18.41
CA PHE A 675 22.19 3.90 -18.37
C PHE A 675 21.35 3.77 -19.63
N VAL A 676 21.43 2.61 -20.26
CA VAL A 676 20.60 2.27 -21.42
C VAL A 676 19.95 0.92 -21.24
N THR A 677 18.80 0.74 -21.85
CA THR A 677 18.12 -0.54 -22.01
C THR A 677 18.37 -1.07 -23.41
N VAL A 678 18.93 -2.24 -23.50
CA VAL A 678 19.05 -2.99 -24.75
C VAL A 678 17.73 -3.70 -24.99
N VAL A 679 17.18 -3.60 -26.19
CA VAL A 679 15.97 -4.29 -26.62
C VAL A 679 16.32 -5.18 -27.79
N VAL A 680 15.97 -6.47 -27.68
CA VAL A 680 16.22 -7.45 -28.76
C VAL A 680 14.92 -8.16 -29.11
N ARG A 681 14.75 -8.40 -30.42
CA ARG A 681 13.62 -9.14 -30.98
C ARG A 681 14.05 -10.56 -31.34
N PRO A 682 13.31 -11.62 -30.97
CA PRO A 682 13.56 -12.98 -31.46
C PRO A 682 13.09 -13.15 -32.90
N HIS A 683 13.64 -14.14 -33.56
CA HIS A 683 13.12 -14.59 -34.85
C HIS A 683 11.69 -15.12 -34.75
N SER A 684 10.95 -15.04 -35.83
CA SER A 684 9.55 -15.47 -35.88
C SER A 684 9.38 -16.89 -35.30
N GLY A 685 8.39 -17.06 -34.41
CA GLY A 685 8.11 -18.32 -33.72
C GLY A 685 8.94 -18.64 -32.51
N GLN A 686 9.90 -17.82 -32.13
CA GLN A 686 10.67 -17.96 -30.86
C GLN A 686 10.10 -17.07 -29.78
N ARG A 687 10.20 -17.53 -28.52
CA ARG A 687 9.80 -16.75 -27.36
C ARG A 687 10.91 -15.76 -26.98
N ALA A 688 10.54 -14.53 -26.63
CA ALA A 688 11.51 -13.49 -26.30
C ALA A 688 12.35 -13.80 -25.05
N GLU A 689 11.82 -14.55 -24.08
CA GLU A 689 12.55 -14.95 -22.87
C GLU A 689 13.78 -15.83 -23.16
N THR A 690 13.80 -16.55 -24.29
CA THR A 690 14.95 -17.36 -24.69
C THR A 690 16.19 -16.52 -25.03
N LEU A 691 16.00 -15.22 -25.27
CA LEU A 691 17.07 -14.28 -25.59
C LEU A 691 17.87 -13.80 -24.35
N ALA A 692 17.46 -14.16 -23.14
CA ALA A 692 18.14 -13.75 -21.91
C ALA A 692 19.63 -14.13 -21.89
N THR A 693 19.94 -15.41 -22.14
CA THR A 693 21.33 -15.92 -22.16
C THR A 693 22.12 -15.41 -23.37
N PRO A 694 21.60 -15.47 -24.60
CA PRO A 694 22.27 -14.88 -25.76
C PRO A 694 22.62 -13.40 -25.59
N LEU A 695 21.70 -12.59 -25.02
CA LEU A 695 21.96 -11.17 -24.78
C LEU A 695 23.05 -10.97 -23.72
N ALA A 696 22.96 -11.68 -22.58
CA ALA A 696 23.99 -11.58 -21.54
C ALA A 696 25.37 -11.97 -22.07
N LYS A 697 25.48 -13.04 -22.89
CA LYS A 697 26.71 -13.46 -23.54
C LYS A 697 27.24 -12.40 -24.51
N ALA A 698 26.39 -11.85 -25.38
CA ALA A 698 26.79 -10.82 -26.33
C ALA A 698 27.29 -9.55 -25.62
N VAL A 699 26.67 -9.14 -24.50
CA VAL A 699 27.16 -8.00 -23.72
C VAL A 699 28.48 -8.33 -23.02
N ALA A 700 28.67 -9.54 -22.52
CA ALA A 700 29.92 -9.99 -21.90
C ALA A 700 31.07 -10.09 -22.90
N GLU A 701 30.81 -10.37 -24.21
CA GLU A 701 31.78 -10.31 -25.27
C GLU A 701 32.20 -8.87 -25.61
N LEU A 702 31.31 -7.89 -25.42
CA LEU A 702 31.65 -6.47 -25.55
C LEU A 702 32.52 -5.97 -24.43
N ASP A 703 32.12 -6.30 -23.19
CA ASP A 703 32.84 -5.97 -21.98
C ASP A 703 32.48 -6.99 -20.88
N SER A 704 33.46 -7.82 -20.49
CA SER A 704 33.29 -8.86 -19.50
C SER A 704 33.02 -8.34 -18.07
N ASN A 705 33.21 -7.04 -17.83
CA ASN A 705 32.92 -6.37 -16.55
C ASN A 705 31.55 -5.70 -16.51
N LEU A 706 30.77 -5.76 -17.60
CA LEU A 706 29.49 -5.08 -17.71
C LEU A 706 28.33 -6.06 -17.45
N PRO A 707 27.74 -6.07 -16.27
CA PRO A 707 26.58 -6.91 -16.01
C PRO A 707 25.32 -6.36 -16.67
N THR A 708 24.46 -7.27 -17.17
CA THR A 708 23.08 -6.94 -17.55
C THR A 708 22.14 -7.20 -16.38
N TYR A 709 21.14 -6.34 -16.20
CA TYR A 709 20.19 -6.42 -15.10
C TYR A 709 18.79 -5.95 -15.51
N PHE A 710 17.78 -6.22 -14.67
CA PHE A 710 16.37 -5.97 -14.96
C PHE A 710 15.92 -6.59 -16.28
N GLY A 711 16.41 -7.80 -16.56
CA GLY A 711 16.10 -8.51 -17.80
C GLY A 711 14.70 -9.11 -17.79
N GLY A 712 13.97 -8.97 -18.90
CA GLY A 712 12.63 -9.53 -19.07
C GLY A 712 11.93 -9.03 -20.31
N THR A 713 10.80 -9.67 -20.65
CA THR A 713 9.85 -9.06 -21.58
C THR A 713 9.20 -7.84 -20.95
N PRO A 714 8.85 -6.79 -21.71
CA PRO A 714 8.10 -5.65 -21.18
C PRO A 714 6.84 -6.06 -20.39
N ALA A 715 6.06 -7.01 -20.89
CA ALA A 715 4.88 -7.52 -20.23
C ALA A 715 5.19 -8.04 -18.82
N ARG A 716 6.27 -8.83 -18.65
CA ARG A 716 6.70 -9.30 -17.33
C ARG A 716 7.17 -8.15 -16.45
N LEU A 717 7.95 -7.21 -16.99
CA LEU A 717 8.46 -6.07 -16.21
C LEU A 717 7.32 -5.15 -15.73
N HIS A 718 6.30 -4.93 -16.58
CA HIS A 718 5.09 -4.19 -16.21
C HIS A 718 4.28 -4.92 -15.12
N ASP A 719 4.14 -6.24 -15.26
CA ASP A 719 3.47 -7.10 -14.29
C ASP A 719 4.14 -7.04 -12.91
N GLU A 720 5.47 -7.07 -12.90
CA GLU A 720 6.27 -6.91 -11.69
C GLU A 720 6.02 -5.55 -11.01
N ILE A 721 5.98 -4.47 -11.76
CA ILE A 721 5.73 -3.11 -11.25
C ILE A 721 4.33 -3.00 -10.62
N LEU A 722 3.33 -3.68 -11.18
CA LEU A 722 1.96 -3.70 -10.66
C LEU A 722 1.75 -4.66 -9.46
N GLY A 723 2.77 -5.43 -9.09
CA GLY A 723 2.67 -6.43 -8.02
C GLY A 723 2.16 -5.86 -6.70
N GLY A 724 2.62 -4.68 -6.29
CA GLY A 724 2.13 -3.99 -5.09
C GLY A 724 0.64 -3.66 -5.14
N ASN A 725 0.15 -3.15 -6.27
CA ASN A 725 -1.26 -2.82 -6.45
C ASN A 725 -2.15 -4.07 -6.42
N ARG A 726 -1.66 -5.21 -6.93
CA ARG A 726 -2.36 -6.50 -6.83
C ARG A 726 -2.57 -6.96 -5.39
N ILE A 727 -1.58 -6.76 -4.52
CA ILE A 727 -1.71 -7.08 -3.09
C ILE A 727 -2.86 -6.27 -2.49
N PHE A 728 -2.92 -4.95 -2.72
CA PHE A 728 -4.01 -4.11 -2.23
C PHE A 728 -5.37 -4.55 -2.79
N ALA A 729 -5.47 -4.86 -4.08
CA ALA A 729 -6.71 -5.37 -4.67
C ALA A 729 -7.17 -6.67 -4.04
N THR A 730 -6.23 -7.59 -3.81
CA THR A 730 -6.54 -8.89 -3.18
C THR A 730 -7.07 -8.67 -1.77
N LEU A 731 -6.46 -7.79 -0.98
CA LEU A 731 -6.95 -7.47 0.37
C LEU A 731 -8.35 -6.84 0.34
N PHE A 732 -8.60 -5.86 -0.53
CA PHE A 732 -9.95 -5.29 -0.70
C PHE A 732 -10.98 -6.34 -1.13
N THR A 733 -10.58 -7.27 -1.99
CA THR A 733 -11.45 -8.38 -2.42
C THR A 733 -11.80 -9.29 -1.23
N ILE A 734 -10.81 -9.66 -0.42
CA ILE A 734 -11.02 -10.47 0.80
C ILE A 734 -11.98 -9.76 1.76
N PHE A 735 -11.80 -8.45 1.98
CA PHE A 735 -12.69 -7.68 2.85
C PHE A 735 -14.11 -7.58 2.28
N GLY A 736 -14.26 -7.38 0.97
CA GLY A 736 -15.55 -7.37 0.28
C GLY A 736 -16.27 -8.73 0.40
N VAL A 737 -15.56 -9.83 0.16
CA VAL A 737 -16.10 -11.19 0.30
C VAL A 737 -16.48 -11.50 1.75
N ALA A 738 -15.64 -11.11 2.72
CA ALA A 738 -15.96 -11.28 4.14
C ALA A 738 -17.24 -10.52 4.53
N ALA A 739 -17.36 -9.24 4.14
CA ALA A 739 -18.56 -8.45 4.40
C ALA A 739 -19.80 -9.04 3.72
N PHE A 740 -19.64 -9.54 2.51
CA PHE A 740 -20.72 -10.22 1.77
C PHE A 740 -21.22 -11.48 2.50
N ILE A 741 -20.30 -12.36 2.93
CA ILE A 741 -20.65 -13.58 3.69
C ILE A 741 -21.32 -13.19 5.01
N LEU A 742 -20.75 -12.22 5.74
CA LEU A 742 -21.30 -11.75 7.01
C LEU A 742 -22.70 -11.14 6.82
N SER A 743 -22.93 -10.40 5.73
CA SER A 743 -24.26 -9.85 5.40
C SER A 743 -25.28 -10.94 5.11
N ALA A 744 -24.90 -11.97 4.36
CA ALA A 744 -25.75 -13.13 4.06
C ALA A 744 -26.14 -13.86 5.35
N VAL A 745 -25.18 -14.15 6.22
CA VAL A 745 -25.40 -14.80 7.52
C VAL A 745 -26.30 -13.98 8.42
N GLY A 746 -26.05 -12.65 8.49
CA GLY A 746 -26.86 -11.76 9.33
C GLY A 746 -28.30 -11.65 8.87
N LEU A 747 -28.52 -11.47 7.57
CA LEU A 747 -29.87 -11.39 7.01
C LEU A 747 -30.64 -12.71 7.21
N TYR A 748 -29.98 -13.85 6.94
CA TYR A 748 -30.56 -15.16 7.19
C TYR A 748 -30.93 -15.34 8.68
N GLY A 749 -30.03 -14.99 9.60
CA GLY A 749 -30.25 -15.10 11.04
C GLY A 749 -31.46 -14.29 11.52
N VAL A 750 -31.53 -13.01 11.10
CA VAL A 750 -32.63 -12.12 11.46
C VAL A 750 -33.97 -12.59 10.86
N MET A 751 -33.99 -13.00 9.60
CA MET A 751 -35.22 -13.50 8.96
C MET A 751 -35.68 -14.81 9.60
N SER A 752 -34.75 -15.71 9.90
CA SER A 752 -35.09 -16.98 10.59
C SER A 752 -35.66 -16.72 11.99
N PHE A 753 -35.06 -15.77 12.73
CA PHE A 753 -35.56 -15.36 14.04
C PHE A 753 -36.95 -14.70 13.96
N SER A 754 -37.17 -13.77 13.02
CA SER A 754 -38.44 -13.09 12.82
C SER A 754 -39.56 -14.10 12.48
N VAL A 755 -39.27 -15.12 11.67
CA VAL A 755 -40.20 -16.20 11.34
C VAL A 755 -40.52 -17.04 12.58
N ASN A 756 -39.52 -17.44 13.36
CA ASN A 756 -39.72 -18.23 14.58
C ASN A 756 -40.55 -17.50 15.63
N GLN A 757 -40.33 -16.19 15.83
CA GLN A 757 -41.13 -15.38 16.76
C GLN A 757 -42.61 -15.27 16.34
N ARG A 758 -42.91 -15.37 15.04
CA ARG A 758 -44.27 -15.19 14.50
C ARG A 758 -44.91 -16.51 14.09
N THR A 759 -44.33 -17.64 14.51
CA THR A 759 -44.85 -18.99 14.15
C THR A 759 -46.30 -19.18 14.58
N GLN A 760 -46.69 -18.71 15.77
CA GLN A 760 -48.05 -18.75 16.25
C GLN A 760 -49.00 -17.86 15.44
N GLU A 761 -48.57 -16.64 15.08
CA GLU A 761 -49.33 -15.73 14.20
C GLU A 761 -49.55 -16.38 12.82
N PHE A 762 -48.54 -17.02 12.25
CA PHE A 762 -48.67 -17.74 10.97
C PHE A 762 -49.56 -18.95 11.09
N GLY A 763 -49.48 -19.68 12.21
CA GLY A 763 -50.41 -20.82 12.50
C GLY A 763 -51.87 -20.39 12.57
N ILE A 764 -52.18 -19.31 13.30
CA ILE A 764 -53.54 -18.75 13.39
C ILE A 764 -54.02 -18.28 12.00
N ARG A 765 -53.21 -17.59 11.22
CA ARG A 765 -53.57 -17.12 9.87
C ARG A 765 -53.87 -18.30 8.92
N MET A 766 -53.06 -19.36 8.99
CA MET A 766 -53.31 -20.57 8.18
C MET A 766 -54.57 -21.31 8.64
N ALA A 767 -54.80 -21.36 9.95
CA ALA A 767 -56.05 -21.91 10.48
C ALA A 767 -57.30 -21.13 10.04
N LEU A 768 -57.16 -19.81 9.82
CA LEU A 768 -58.20 -18.92 9.28
C LEU A 768 -58.26 -18.89 7.76
N GLY A 769 -57.57 -19.80 7.05
CA GLY A 769 -57.64 -19.95 5.61
C GLY A 769 -56.63 -19.15 4.79
N ALA A 770 -55.56 -18.59 5.41
CA ALA A 770 -54.52 -17.92 4.64
C ALA A 770 -53.68 -18.93 3.85
N ASP A 771 -53.55 -18.69 2.54
CA ASP A 771 -52.72 -19.49 1.65
C ASP A 771 -51.24 -19.38 1.99
N ALA A 772 -50.51 -20.47 1.84
CA ALA A 772 -49.06 -20.56 2.02
C ALA A 772 -48.30 -19.51 1.19
N ALA A 773 -48.76 -19.24 -0.04
CA ALA A 773 -48.17 -18.22 -0.93
C ALA A 773 -48.32 -16.80 -0.35
N ARG A 774 -49.39 -16.52 0.41
CA ARG A 774 -49.61 -15.21 1.06
C ARG A 774 -48.64 -15.00 2.21
N ILE A 775 -48.34 -16.03 3.02
CA ILE A 775 -47.34 -15.98 4.10
C ILE A 775 -45.95 -15.84 3.52
N PHE A 776 -45.61 -16.63 2.49
CA PHE A 776 -44.34 -16.55 1.78
C PHE A 776 -44.09 -15.13 1.27
N ARG A 777 -45.05 -14.53 0.55
CA ARG A 777 -44.96 -13.17 0.01
C ARG A 777 -44.83 -12.12 1.10
N MET A 778 -45.47 -12.31 2.23
CA MET A 778 -45.35 -11.37 3.38
C MET A 778 -43.94 -11.36 3.95
N VAL A 779 -43.31 -12.53 4.17
CA VAL A 779 -41.94 -12.64 4.65
C VAL A 779 -40.96 -12.06 3.63
N MET A 780 -41.09 -12.40 2.36
CA MET A 780 -40.25 -11.88 1.27
C MET A 780 -40.37 -10.34 1.13
N LYS A 781 -41.59 -9.78 1.24
CA LYS A 781 -41.80 -8.32 1.17
C LYS A 781 -41.08 -7.57 2.32
N GLN A 782 -41.05 -8.17 3.51
CA GLN A 782 -40.33 -7.57 4.63
C GLN A 782 -38.82 -7.50 4.36
N GLY A 783 -38.18 -8.58 3.86
CA GLY A 783 -36.79 -8.61 3.47
C GLY A 783 -36.48 -7.65 2.32
N ALA A 784 -37.35 -7.58 1.33
CA ALA A 784 -37.22 -6.69 0.18
C ALA A 784 -37.18 -5.19 0.59
N TRP A 785 -38.06 -4.77 1.51
CA TRP A 785 -38.03 -3.38 2.02
C TRP A 785 -36.72 -3.04 2.75
N GLN A 786 -36.24 -3.96 3.59
CA GLN A 786 -34.94 -3.75 4.29
C GLN A 786 -33.80 -3.65 3.29
N LEU A 787 -33.80 -4.49 2.25
CA LEU A 787 -32.82 -4.45 1.17
C LEU A 787 -32.86 -3.12 0.42
N VAL A 788 -34.04 -2.68 -0.03
CA VAL A 788 -34.18 -1.42 -0.79
C VAL A 788 -33.68 -0.21 0.01
N ILE A 789 -34.11 -0.09 1.28
CA ILE A 789 -33.68 1.01 2.13
C ILE A 789 -32.15 0.91 2.37
N GLY A 790 -31.63 -0.29 2.67
CA GLY A 790 -30.19 -0.51 2.86
C GLY A 790 -29.36 -0.21 1.63
N LEU A 791 -29.84 -0.60 0.44
CA LEU A 791 -29.18 -0.28 -0.84
C LEU A 791 -29.17 1.24 -1.10
N VAL A 792 -30.30 1.92 -0.94
CA VAL A 792 -30.40 3.37 -1.15
C VAL A 792 -29.44 4.12 -0.22
N LEU A 793 -29.44 3.76 1.06
CA LEU A 793 -28.52 4.36 2.04
C LEU A 793 -27.06 4.02 1.75
N GLY A 794 -26.76 2.76 1.40
CA GLY A 794 -25.39 2.30 1.15
C GLY A 794 -24.82 2.87 -0.15
N THR A 795 -25.60 2.88 -1.23
CA THR A 795 -25.18 3.50 -2.50
C THR A 795 -25.07 5.01 -2.38
N GLY A 796 -25.98 5.65 -1.63
CA GLY A 796 -25.90 7.08 -1.32
C GLY A 796 -24.69 7.45 -0.47
N ALA A 797 -24.40 6.66 0.58
CA ALA A 797 -23.21 6.84 1.40
C ALA A 797 -21.92 6.62 0.60
N ALA A 798 -21.87 5.59 -0.24
CA ALA A 798 -20.74 5.35 -1.13
C ALA A 798 -20.54 6.51 -2.11
N ALA A 799 -21.61 7.00 -2.74
CA ALA A 799 -21.54 8.13 -3.66
C ALA A 799 -21.07 9.42 -2.98
N LEU A 800 -21.56 9.69 -1.76
CA LEU A 800 -21.13 10.84 -0.97
C LEU A 800 -19.66 10.75 -0.54
N LEU A 801 -19.27 9.63 0.03
CA LEU A 801 -17.88 9.39 0.50
C LEU A 801 -16.90 9.43 -0.67
N LEU A 802 -17.21 8.75 -1.78
CA LEU A 802 -16.36 8.72 -2.95
C LEU A 802 -16.38 10.05 -3.71
N GLY A 803 -17.52 10.77 -3.74
CA GLY A 803 -17.64 12.08 -4.35
C GLY A 803 -16.90 13.18 -3.57
N VAL A 804 -16.98 13.17 -2.24
CA VAL A 804 -16.32 14.16 -1.37
C VAL A 804 -14.83 13.84 -1.19
N LEU A 805 -14.48 12.57 -0.94
CA LEU A 805 -13.09 12.14 -0.78
C LEU A 805 -12.35 12.04 -2.12
N ALA A 806 -13.05 11.78 -3.23
CA ALA A 806 -12.46 11.67 -4.56
C ALA A 806 -11.91 13.01 -5.07
N ALA A 807 -12.39 14.14 -4.57
CA ALA A 807 -11.87 15.44 -4.98
C ALA A 807 -10.40 15.67 -4.57
N ALA A 808 -9.88 14.98 -3.56
CA ALA A 808 -8.52 15.19 -3.05
C ALA A 808 -7.62 13.94 -2.96
N ALA A 809 -8.17 12.76 -2.65
CA ALA A 809 -7.36 11.59 -2.30
C ALA A 809 -7.54 10.37 -3.20
N LEU A 810 -8.77 10.09 -3.67
CA LEU A 810 -9.08 8.89 -4.44
C LEU A 810 -8.75 9.01 -5.93
N GLN A 811 -8.66 10.21 -6.50
CA GLN A 811 -8.24 10.38 -7.89
C GLN A 811 -6.84 9.78 -8.15
N ASN A 812 -5.98 9.77 -7.11
CA ASN A 812 -4.65 9.20 -7.19
C ASN A 812 -4.61 7.67 -6.97
N ILE A 813 -5.70 7.08 -6.43
CA ILE A 813 -5.78 5.65 -6.11
C ILE A 813 -6.54 4.88 -7.20
N LEU A 814 -7.54 5.53 -7.86
CA LEU A 814 -8.38 4.90 -8.87
C LEU A 814 -7.89 5.23 -10.28
N TYR A 815 -7.31 4.25 -10.97
CA TYR A 815 -6.81 4.41 -12.33
C TYR A 815 -7.93 4.26 -13.36
N LYS A 816 -8.22 5.33 -14.12
CA LYS A 816 -9.24 5.36 -15.21
C LYS A 816 -10.59 4.74 -14.81
N VAL A 817 -11.02 4.97 -13.58
CA VAL A 817 -12.34 4.55 -13.07
C VAL A 817 -13.07 5.77 -12.53
N LYS A 818 -14.31 5.97 -13.00
CA LYS A 818 -15.16 7.02 -12.45
C LYS A 818 -15.72 6.55 -11.10
N PRO A 819 -15.62 7.33 -10.02
CA PRO A 819 -16.16 6.98 -8.71
C PRO A 819 -17.65 6.63 -8.73
N LEU A 820 -18.41 7.27 -9.62
CA LEU A 820 -19.85 7.06 -9.83
C LEU A 820 -20.13 6.20 -11.08
N ASP A 821 -19.40 5.10 -11.27
CA ASP A 821 -19.62 4.20 -12.41
C ASP A 821 -20.92 3.40 -12.22
N PRO A 822 -21.98 3.65 -13.01
CA PRO A 822 -23.27 3.02 -12.81
C PRO A 822 -23.22 1.50 -12.90
N SER A 823 -22.32 0.95 -13.72
CA SER A 823 -22.19 -0.50 -13.90
C SER A 823 -21.84 -1.22 -12.60
N ILE A 824 -21.00 -0.60 -11.76
CA ILE A 824 -20.59 -1.15 -10.46
C ILE A 824 -21.73 -1.09 -9.46
N TYR A 825 -22.45 0.04 -9.41
CA TYR A 825 -23.59 0.20 -8.52
C TYR A 825 -24.70 -0.81 -8.83
N PHE A 826 -25.02 -1.01 -10.11
CA PHE A 826 -26.00 -2.03 -10.53
C PHE A 826 -25.53 -3.45 -10.26
N ALA A 827 -24.25 -3.76 -10.48
CA ALA A 827 -23.70 -5.08 -10.20
C ALA A 827 -23.77 -5.42 -8.69
N VAL A 828 -23.40 -4.48 -7.83
CA VAL A 828 -23.45 -4.65 -6.37
C VAL A 828 -24.92 -4.75 -5.90
N ALA A 829 -25.81 -3.90 -6.42
CA ALA A 829 -27.24 -3.99 -6.09
C ALA A 829 -27.84 -5.32 -6.53
N GLY A 830 -27.52 -5.81 -7.73
CA GLY A 830 -27.95 -7.12 -8.23
C GLY A 830 -27.44 -8.27 -7.36
N LEU A 831 -26.15 -8.24 -7.00
CA LEU A 831 -25.52 -9.24 -6.14
C LEU A 831 -26.18 -9.30 -4.75
N LEU A 832 -26.35 -8.15 -4.09
CA LEU A 832 -27.01 -8.09 -2.78
C LEU A 832 -28.49 -8.48 -2.85
N THR A 833 -29.17 -8.17 -3.95
CA THR A 833 -30.56 -8.60 -4.18
C THR A 833 -30.65 -10.12 -4.28
N ALA A 834 -29.75 -10.76 -5.02
CA ALA A 834 -29.69 -12.21 -5.14
C ALA A 834 -29.45 -12.89 -3.78
N VAL A 835 -28.51 -12.36 -2.99
CA VAL A 835 -28.22 -12.88 -1.65
C VAL A 835 -29.39 -12.67 -0.69
N ALA A 836 -29.99 -11.49 -0.69
CA ALA A 836 -31.14 -11.21 0.16
C ALA A 836 -32.31 -12.14 -0.19
N ALA A 837 -32.57 -12.37 -1.47
CA ALA A 837 -33.60 -13.34 -1.92
C ALA A 837 -33.27 -14.76 -1.43
N ALA A 838 -32.02 -15.23 -1.60
CA ALA A 838 -31.59 -16.55 -1.13
C ALA A 838 -31.70 -16.69 0.41
N SER A 839 -31.22 -15.67 1.15
CA SER A 839 -31.23 -15.65 2.61
C SER A 839 -32.65 -15.59 3.20
N CYS A 840 -33.60 -14.97 2.51
CA CYS A 840 -35.01 -14.92 2.92
C CYS A 840 -35.79 -16.15 2.49
N PHE A 841 -35.39 -16.84 1.42
CA PHE A 841 -36.14 -17.95 0.84
C PHE A 841 -36.34 -19.14 1.81
N VAL A 842 -35.23 -19.57 2.45
CA VAL A 842 -35.28 -20.73 3.38
C VAL A 842 -36.18 -20.47 4.59
N PRO A 843 -36.04 -19.31 5.32
CA PRO A 843 -36.98 -18.99 6.40
C PRO A 843 -38.44 -18.82 5.94
N ALA A 844 -38.66 -18.19 4.77
CA ALA A 844 -39.98 -18.01 4.22
C ALA A 844 -40.66 -19.37 3.91
N ARG A 845 -39.90 -20.31 3.33
CA ARG A 845 -40.39 -21.69 3.07
C ARG A 845 -40.66 -22.44 4.36
N ARG A 846 -39.86 -22.23 5.43
CA ARG A 846 -40.16 -22.82 6.74
C ARG A 846 -41.45 -22.26 7.34
N ALA A 847 -41.70 -20.95 7.21
CA ALA A 847 -42.95 -20.32 7.65
C ALA A 847 -44.19 -20.91 7.01
N THR A 848 -44.13 -21.36 5.72
CA THR A 848 -45.28 -21.98 5.00
C THR A 848 -45.55 -23.43 5.39
N ARG A 849 -44.62 -24.08 6.12
CA ARG A 849 -44.75 -25.50 6.54
C ARG A 849 -45.12 -25.64 8.01
N VAL A 850 -45.49 -24.58 8.70
CA VAL A 850 -45.95 -24.61 10.09
C VAL A 850 -47.28 -25.35 10.17
N ASN A 851 -47.35 -26.40 11.00
CA ASN A 851 -48.63 -27.13 11.21
C ASN A 851 -49.50 -26.30 12.18
N PRO A 852 -50.69 -25.84 11.73
CA PRO A 852 -51.57 -25.01 12.56
C PRO A 852 -51.95 -25.67 13.90
N MET A 853 -52.15 -26.99 13.93
CA MET A 853 -52.50 -27.74 15.15
C MET A 853 -51.35 -27.75 16.18
N VAL A 854 -50.09 -27.80 15.70
CA VAL A 854 -48.92 -27.79 16.59
C VAL A 854 -48.65 -26.35 17.09
N ALA A 855 -48.86 -25.35 16.23
CA ALA A 855 -48.66 -23.93 16.60
C ALA A 855 -49.68 -23.43 17.63
N LEU A 856 -50.87 -24.03 17.71
CA LEU A 856 -51.91 -23.70 18.69
C LEU A 856 -51.81 -24.52 20.01
N ARG A 857 -51.02 -25.62 19.99
CA ARG A 857 -50.84 -26.52 21.17
C ARG A 857 -49.64 -26.17 22.04
N THR A 858 -48.75 -25.27 21.59
CA THR A 858 -47.62 -24.82 22.39
C THR A 858 -48.09 -23.72 23.35
N GLU A 859 -48.70 -24.07 24.47
CA GLU A 859 -48.82 -23.28 25.69
C GLU A 859 -47.57 -23.42 26.58
#